data_9ff478127354297f1fcc95ed448c5a4e
#
_entry.id   9ff478127354297f1fcc95ed448c5a4e
#
_cell.length_a   1.000
_cell.length_b   1.000
_cell.length_c   1.000
_cell.angle_alpha   90.00
_cell.angle_beta   90.00
_cell.angle_gamma   90.00
#
_symmetry.space_group_name_H-M   'P 1'
#
loop_
_entity.id
_entity.type
_entity.pdbx_description
1 polymer ?
#
loop_
_entity_poly.entity_id
_entity_poly.type
_entity_poly.pdbx_seq_one_letter_code
_entity_poly.pdbx_strand_id
1 'polypeptide(L)'
;MQNLVRKFILAALLLLPGLLSYSQKTIGQQPEFKNAPVRFKEHGQTFQQVIFNCSVDQAGTVVVSDGGKSLLKADLKKGKNSLMVNIPAVEREQKMTFSTSFNGGKTIKTAFIVKPPKKWEIYLVQHAHTDIGYTRPQSEILAEHQRYIDYALDYCDKTDNLPDQAKFRWTCESAWVVKEYLKTRPAEQIERLKRRIAEGRIEVTGMFCNMAETADENLMTDFLRPLQAIQESGIPVKVVMQDDVNGIAWCMPDFFKNTGVKYLNMGINQTRSILPFDLPTLFWWKAPSGEKLLAFRADHYMTGNFFGLESKAIKPEKMLGHLADLDAKNYPFDKIAIQFSGYFTDNAPPSTAACQLVKEWNEKYDFPKLKLTVVSEFFEYVEKNYADRLPVYQKAWLDWWTDGAGSSSRETAEVRKTQNLKQVDEGLFAMTALNGGALNPGLQAEIDHIAENAIFYDEHTFGADESIDHPYSENTARQWLQKGAYAWEALKMQTLLHEEALARYQPFLKKADFPVIHVINSLGWKRSGTVRLFVDFEVLPILKAVKIIDLASGAEVPAQMQQKRAEGAWWELDVKDVPALGVKTLKIEVSEADPAKPALATQTETLQNQFYKLVIDKQTGAISSLFDKELNLELVDTQNPWKIGQAIHEALPKRDKYELSHSTVSEVLVEKGTNGQVWESIKIAAELAGTDKGTDKSPKGIELEIRLYKNMKKVELKYTAHKLIITDPEATYVAFPFAFPESRIVFETIGGTLSQGEQLPGSSSDWNVAQNFVAVRGKTGQIVVTSNEIPLWQFSDFNLGKFERYPKPGKTTLYSWVMNNYWFTNFRAYQEGGFSWSYQLTSSKDTTNTFATKFGYGERNVFPTRTFPAGKSELKESVSETLKVEGASNVLLVNSRPAFNGKDAVLLHFRELDGKESSITLTGAVAGRQVKACYLVNVLGKRVAACNATIHFNPFEVKFIELEF
;
A
#
# COMPACT_ATOMS: atom_id res chain seq x y z
N MET A 1 15.87 15.40 -23.06
CA MET A 1 16.99 14.48 -22.75
C MET A 1 18.14 15.12 -21.97
N GLN A 2 18.71 16.23 -22.35
CA GLN A 2 19.79 16.87 -21.54
C GLN A 2 19.30 17.44 -20.18
N ASN A 3 18.05 17.85 -20.07
CA ASN A 3 17.47 18.34 -18.80
C ASN A 3 17.12 17.21 -17.82
N LEU A 4 16.75 16.01 -18.29
CA LEU A 4 16.49 14.83 -17.45
C LEU A 4 17.76 14.38 -16.71
N VAL A 5 18.87 14.30 -17.43
CA VAL A 5 20.17 13.94 -16.84
C VAL A 5 20.64 14.98 -15.80
N ARG A 6 20.32 16.26 -16.01
CA ARG A 6 20.60 17.31 -15.02
C ARG A 6 19.72 17.20 -13.76
N LYS A 7 18.45 16.83 -13.88
CA LYS A 7 17.55 16.68 -12.71
C LYS A 7 17.91 15.46 -11.86
N PHE A 8 18.25 14.33 -12.44
CA PHE A 8 18.75 13.17 -11.69
C PHE A 8 20.08 13.44 -10.98
N ILE A 9 20.97 14.19 -11.60
CA ILE A 9 22.24 14.61 -10.99
C ILE A 9 22.00 15.65 -9.87
N LEU A 10 21.01 16.54 -10.00
CA LEU A 10 20.68 17.51 -8.96
C LEU A 10 19.96 16.86 -7.76
N ALA A 11 19.05 15.93 -8.00
CA ALA A 11 18.37 15.18 -6.92
C ALA A 11 19.35 14.33 -6.10
N ALA A 12 20.33 13.69 -6.77
CA ALA A 12 21.39 12.95 -6.07
C ALA A 12 22.39 13.85 -5.30
N LEU A 13 22.42 15.16 -5.61
CA LEU A 13 23.32 16.12 -4.97
C LEU A 13 22.64 16.94 -3.84
N LEU A 14 21.30 16.97 -3.77
CA LEU A 14 20.57 17.80 -2.82
C LEU A 14 20.10 17.08 -1.54
N LEU A 15 20.20 15.75 -1.45
CA LEU A 15 19.73 14.97 -0.29
C LEU A 15 20.86 14.48 0.64
N LEU A 16 21.92 15.27 0.79
CA LEU A 16 22.92 15.10 1.84
C LEU A 16 23.11 16.41 2.65
N PRO A 17 22.10 16.83 3.39
CA PRO A 17 22.37 17.60 4.59
C PRO A 17 21.50 17.17 5.76
N GLY A 18 21.94 16.22 6.52
CA GLY A 18 21.18 15.79 7.71
C GLY A 18 22.00 15.08 8.77
N LEU A 19 23.28 14.90 8.55
CA LEU A 19 24.17 14.37 9.58
C LEU A 19 25.59 14.89 9.32
N LEU A 20 25.89 16.10 9.73
CA LEU A 20 27.23 16.53 10.14
C LEU A 20 27.23 18.05 10.34
N SER A 21 26.80 18.51 11.50
CA SER A 21 27.36 19.73 12.08
C SER A 21 28.83 19.46 12.39
N TYR A 22 29.65 19.49 11.36
CA TYR A 22 31.09 19.63 11.53
C TYR A 22 31.50 21.02 11.11
N SER A 23 32.09 21.73 12.06
CA SER A 23 32.77 23.03 11.89
C SER A 23 33.43 23.12 10.53
N GLN A 24 33.27 24.28 9.86
CA GLN A 24 34.13 24.68 8.72
C GLN A 24 35.59 24.65 9.17
N LYS A 25 36.19 23.45 9.08
CA LYS A 25 37.65 23.33 9.01
C LYS A 25 38.01 23.45 7.53
N THR A 26 38.85 24.40 7.19
CA THR A 26 39.64 24.48 5.95
C THR A 26 39.87 23.08 5.43
N ILE A 27 39.32 22.74 4.28
CA ILE A 27 39.46 21.43 3.61
C ILE A 27 40.91 21.40 3.10
N GLY A 28 41.81 20.98 3.96
CA GLY A 28 43.20 20.72 3.60
C GLY A 28 43.30 19.45 2.73
N GLN A 29 44.21 19.45 1.80
CA GLN A 29 44.63 18.34 0.93
C GLN A 29 45.09 17.12 1.76
N GLN A 30 44.16 16.40 2.43
CA GLN A 30 44.52 15.17 3.13
C GLN A 30 44.19 13.98 2.24
N PRO A 31 45.22 13.20 1.84
CA PRO A 31 45.05 11.96 1.07
C PRO A 31 44.43 10.88 1.97
N GLU A 32 43.35 10.26 1.51
CA GLU A 32 42.74 9.10 2.13
C GLU A 32 42.92 7.89 1.22
N PHE A 33 43.20 6.73 1.82
CA PHE A 33 43.33 5.46 1.09
C PHE A 33 42.30 4.47 1.59
N LYS A 34 41.71 3.69 0.65
CA LYS A 34 40.80 2.58 0.95
C LYS A 34 41.26 1.34 0.19
N ASN A 35 41.15 0.14 0.78
CA ASN A 35 41.42 -1.10 0.07
C ASN A 35 40.31 -1.31 -0.99
N ALA A 36 40.68 -1.45 -2.27
CA ALA A 36 39.78 -1.85 -3.31
C ALA A 36 39.74 -3.39 -3.39
N PRO A 37 38.55 -4.00 -3.43
CA PRO A 37 38.45 -5.46 -3.48
C PRO A 37 38.67 -5.99 -4.90
N VAL A 38 39.86 -5.71 -5.46
CA VAL A 38 40.21 -6.08 -6.82
C VAL A 38 41.62 -6.67 -6.89
N ARG A 39 41.77 -7.76 -7.67
CA ARG A 39 43.01 -8.45 -7.93
C ARG A 39 43.09 -8.80 -9.43
N PHE A 40 44.27 -8.62 -10.03
CA PHE A 40 44.50 -8.93 -11.43
C PHE A 40 45.97 -9.26 -11.70
N LYS A 41 46.26 -9.84 -12.87
CA LYS A 41 47.59 -10.15 -13.34
C LYS A 41 47.98 -9.27 -14.51
N GLU A 42 49.18 -8.74 -14.50
CA GLU A 42 49.75 -7.95 -15.55
C GLU A 42 51.25 -8.25 -15.67
N HIS A 43 51.73 -8.51 -16.88
CA HIS A 43 53.15 -8.87 -17.16
C HIS A 43 53.72 -9.96 -16.22
N GLY A 44 52.89 -10.97 -15.89
CA GLY A 44 53.29 -12.09 -15.01
C GLY A 44 53.34 -11.78 -13.52
N GLN A 45 53.08 -10.55 -13.12
CA GLN A 45 52.96 -10.15 -11.72
C GLN A 45 51.50 -9.99 -11.29
N THR A 46 51.22 -10.27 -10.03
CA THR A 46 49.87 -10.09 -9.46
C THR A 46 49.80 -8.75 -8.75
N PHE A 47 48.76 -7.98 -9.08
CA PHE A 47 48.47 -6.66 -8.52
C PHE A 47 47.12 -6.67 -7.79
N GLN A 48 46.99 -5.74 -6.86
CA GLN A 48 45.74 -5.27 -6.29
C GLN A 48 45.69 -3.74 -6.35
N GLN A 49 44.54 -3.16 -6.03
CA GLN A 49 44.42 -1.72 -6.05
C GLN A 49 44.05 -1.18 -4.68
N VAL A 50 44.42 0.07 -4.45
CA VAL A 50 43.86 0.92 -3.39
C VAL A 50 43.21 2.13 -4.03
N ILE A 51 42.10 2.57 -3.46
CA ILE A 51 41.38 3.78 -3.85
C ILE A 51 42.06 4.95 -3.13
N PHE A 52 42.53 5.91 -3.88
CA PHE A 52 43.07 7.18 -3.39
C PHE A 52 42.01 8.24 -3.53
N ASN A 53 41.55 8.84 -2.41
CA ASN A 53 40.61 9.93 -2.38
C ASN A 53 41.29 11.22 -1.93
N CYS A 54 40.96 12.33 -2.56
CA CYS A 54 41.36 13.66 -2.15
C CYS A 54 40.33 14.71 -2.62
N SER A 55 40.37 15.88 -1.98
CA SER A 55 39.63 17.07 -2.45
C SER A 55 40.59 18.19 -2.68
N VAL A 56 40.50 18.88 -3.84
CA VAL A 56 41.38 19.99 -4.22
C VAL A 56 40.55 21.20 -4.64
N ASP A 57 41.03 22.38 -4.26
CA ASP A 57 40.34 23.66 -4.56
C ASP A 57 40.49 24.09 -6.01
N GLN A 58 41.52 23.59 -6.69
CA GLN A 58 41.84 23.89 -8.09
C GLN A 58 42.31 22.62 -8.79
N ALA A 59 42.10 22.56 -10.10
CA ALA A 59 42.67 21.50 -10.94
C ALA A 59 44.21 21.48 -10.85
N GLY A 60 44.78 20.30 -10.89
CA GLY A 60 46.23 20.10 -10.73
C GLY A 60 46.68 18.68 -11.00
N THR A 61 47.81 18.28 -10.48
CA THR A 61 48.37 16.94 -10.62
C THR A 61 48.66 16.31 -9.28
N VAL A 62 48.62 14.99 -9.21
CA VAL A 62 49.03 14.20 -8.05
C VAL A 62 50.03 13.12 -8.47
N VAL A 63 51.03 12.90 -7.60
CA VAL A 63 51.93 11.73 -7.67
C VAL A 63 51.81 10.97 -6.38
N VAL A 64 51.48 9.68 -6.47
CA VAL A 64 51.49 8.73 -5.32
C VAL A 64 52.66 7.77 -5.51
N SER A 65 53.45 7.58 -4.47
CA SER A 65 54.63 6.68 -4.49
C SER A 65 54.78 5.86 -3.22
N ASP A 66 55.48 4.74 -3.29
CA ASP A 66 55.88 3.90 -2.16
C ASP A 66 57.37 3.63 -2.25
N GLY A 67 58.13 3.88 -1.15
CA GLY A 67 59.60 3.70 -1.13
C GLY A 67 60.35 4.41 -2.25
N GLY A 68 59.83 5.51 -2.77
CA GLY A 68 60.38 6.28 -3.90
C GLY A 68 59.96 5.78 -5.30
N LYS A 69 59.30 4.64 -5.41
CA LYS A 69 58.69 4.16 -6.68
C LYS A 69 57.36 4.85 -6.92
N SER A 70 57.23 5.51 -8.08
CA SER A 70 55.95 6.08 -8.49
C SER A 70 54.93 4.98 -8.80
N LEU A 71 53.75 5.04 -8.11
CA LEU A 71 52.63 4.12 -8.29
C LEU A 71 51.54 4.72 -9.17
N LEU A 72 51.31 6.05 -9.03
CA LEU A 72 50.33 6.78 -9.80
C LEU A 72 50.80 8.20 -10.09
N LYS A 73 50.61 8.67 -11.34
CA LYS A 73 50.66 10.07 -11.71
C LYS A 73 49.39 10.40 -12.49
N ALA A 74 48.62 11.37 -11.98
CA ALA A 74 47.30 11.68 -12.56
C ALA A 74 46.95 13.15 -12.45
N ASP A 75 46.05 13.62 -13.32
CA ASP A 75 45.43 14.93 -13.24
C ASP A 75 44.27 14.92 -12.29
N LEU A 76 44.10 16.00 -11.52
CA LEU A 76 43.01 16.22 -10.60
C LEU A 76 42.08 17.30 -11.13
N LYS A 77 40.75 17.09 -10.95
CA LYS A 77 39.74 18.10 -11.18
C LYS A 77 39.45 18.84 -9.88
N LYS A 78 39.04 20.12 -9.95
CA LYS A 78 38.56 20.86 -8.79
C LYS A 78 37.44 20.06 -8.07
N GLY A 79 37.51 19.96 -6.75
CA GLY A 79 36.58 19.21 -5.89
C GLY A 79 37.12 17.82 -5.54
N LYS A 80 36.22 16.87 -5.29
CA LYS A 80 36.52 15.48 -4.89
C LYS A 80 37.07 14.69 -6.08
N ASN A 81 38.17 13.97 -5.86
CA ASN A 81 38.81 13.04 -6.80
C ASN A 81 38.92 11.66 -6.14
N SER A 82 38.68 10.60 -6.94
CA SER A 82 38.82 9.21 -6.53
C SER A 82 39.60 8.50 -7.64
N LEU A 83 40.79 7.97 -7.34
CA LEU A 83 41.70 7.38 -8.29
C LEU A 83 42.13 6.00 -7.84
N MET A 84 42.37 5.10 -8.79
CA MET A 84 42.85 3.75 -8.54
C MET A 84 44.37 3.70 -8.56
N VAL A 85 45.00 3.20 -7.51
CA VAL A 85 46.46 3.03 -7.41
C VAL A 85 46.82 1.56 -7.43
N ASN A 86 47.56 1.11 -8.46
CA ASN A 86 48.03 -0.27 -8.55
C ASN A 86 49.19 -0.49 -7.57
N ILE A 87 49.11 -1.55 -6.79
CA ILE A 87 50.17 -2.01 -5.86
C ILE A 87 50.39 -3.51 -6.06
N PRO A 88 51.56 -4.05 -5.71
CA PRO A 88 51.75 -5.50 -5.64
C PRO A 88 50.72 -6.14 -4.72
N ALA A 89 50.17 -7.28 -5.14
CA ALA A 89 49.17 -7.97 -4.32
C ALA A 89 49.83 -8.53 -3.03
N VAL A 90 49.07 -8.38 -1.90
CA VAL A 90 49.52 -8.92 -0.62
C VAL A 90 48.67 -10.15 -0.26
N GLU A 91 49.31 -11.15 0.34
CA GLU A 91 48.62 -12.38 0.81
C GLU A 91 48.19 -12.31 2.28
N ARG A 92 48.65 -11.29 3.01
CA ARG A 92 48.29 -10.98 4.41
C ARG A 92 48.29 -9.48 4.62
N GLU A 93 47.66 -9.00 5.67
CA GLU A 93 47.65 -7.58 6.03
C GLU A 93 49.08 -7.05 6.14
N GLN A 94 49.35 -5.92 5.47
CA GLN A 94 50.67 -5.30 5.43
C GLN A 94 50.55 -3.79 5.61
N LYS A 95 51.38 -3.19 6.49
CA LYS A 95 51.46 -1.73 6.61
C LYS A 95 52.35 -1.17 5.52
N MET A 96 51.77 -0.28 4.69
CA MET A 96 52.50 0.47 3.65
C MET A 96 52.49 1.97 4.00
N THR A 97 53.45 2.74 3.46
CA THR A 97 53.51 4.19 3.64
C THR A 97 53.49 4.87 2.29
N PHE A 98 52.35 5.37 1.90
CA PHE A 98 52.20 6.12 0.66
C PHE A 98 52.72 7.56 0.81
N SER A 99 53.51 8.00 -0.14
CA SER A 99 53.97 9.38 -0.24
C SER A 99 53.21 10.09 -1.37
N THR A 100 52.47 11.12 -1.03
CA THR A 100 51.59 11.88 -1.96
C THR A 100 52.12 13.30 -2.14
N SER A 101 52.33 13.73 -3.39
CA SER A 101 52.72 15.09 -3.74
C SER A 101 51.72 15.69 -4.70
N PHE A 102 51.18 16.87 -4.38
CA PHE A 102 50.28 17.64 -5.24
C PHE A 102 51.07 18.76 -5.95
N ASN A 103 50.91 18.85 -7.29
CA ASN A 103 51.55 19.87 -8.13
C ASN A 103 53.08 19.98 -7.90
N GLY A 104 53.77 18.85 -7.57
CA GLY A 104 55.18 18.87 -7.23
C GLY A 104 55.57 19.53 -5.90
N GLY A 105 54.57 19.84 -5.08
CA GLY A 105 54.74 20.46 -3.74
C GLY A 105 55.20 19.48 -2.65
N LYS A 106 55.05 19.85 -1.40
CA LYS A 106 55.45 19.10 -0.21
C LYS A 106 54.83 17.70 -0.20
N THR A 107 55.65 16.69 0.05
CA THR A 107 55.21 15.30 0.18
C THR A 107 54.50 15.05 1.50
N ILE A 108 53.28 14.49 1.42
CA ILE A 108 52.52 14.01 2.56
C ILE A 108 52.71 12.50 2.67
N LYS A 109 53.12 11.99 3.85
CA LYS A 109 53.26 10.55 4.10
C LYS A 109 52.02 10.04 4.85
N THR A 110 51.36 9.02 4.30
CA THR A 110 50.18 8.39 4.89
C THR A 110 50.46 6.92 5.11
N ALA A 111 50.44 6.48 6.35
CA ALA A 111 50.54 5.07 6.69
C ALA A 111 49.16 4.42 6.52
N PHE A 112 49.12 3.28 5.79
CA PHE A 112 47.87 2.59 5.47
C PHE A 112 48.06 1.07 5.59
N ILE A 113 47.04 0.37 6.08
CA ILE A 113 47.01 -1.10 6.17
C ILE A 113 46.40 -1.64 4.88
N VAL A 114 47.22 -2.22 4.04
CA VAL A 114 46.79 -2.94 2.84
C VAL A 114 46.36 -4.35 3.24
N LYS A 115 45.19 -4.77 2.80
CA LYS A 115 44.60 -6.08 3.06
C LYS A 115 44.47 -6.89 1.78
N PRO A 116 44.57 -8.22 1.82
CA PRO A 116 44.18 -9.06 0.69
C PRO A 116 42.72 -8.74 0.30
N PRO A 117 42.43 -8.60 -1.02
CA PRO A 117 41.06 -8.30 -1.45
C PRO A 117 40.12 -9.49 -1.20
N LYS A 118 38.93 -9.21 -0.71
CA LYS A 118 37.84 -10.18 -0.58
C LYS A 118 37.45 -10.71 -1.97
N LYS A 119 37.17 -12.01 -2.06
CA LYS A 119 36.84 -12.68 -3.32
C LYS A 119 35.38 -12.48 -3.71
N TRP A 120 35.03 -11.24 -4.04
CA TRP A 120 33.68 -10.88 -4.43
C TRP A 120 33.23 -11.53 -5.74
N GLU A 121 31.97 -11.92 -5.81
CA GLU A 121 31.24 -12.21 -7.02
C GLU A 121 29.97 -11.35 -7.07
N ILE A 122 29.78 -10.61 -8.14
CA ILE A 122 28.62 -9.71 -8.32
C ILE A 122 27.65 -10.35 -9.29
N TYR A 123 26.44 -10.62 -8.80
CA TYR A 123 25.30 -11.07 -9.59
C TYR A 123 24.61 -9.85 -10.19
N LEU A 124 24.71 -9.68 -11.50
CA LEU A 124 24.18 -8.55 -12.26
C LEU A 124 22.80 -8.93 -12.83
N VAL A 125 21.74 -8.32 -12.29
CA VAL A 125 20.36 -8.58 -12.67
C VAL A 125 19.85 -7.47 -13.57
N GLN A 126 19.69 -7.77 -14.87
CA GLN A 126 19.10 -6.82 -15.83
C GLN A 126 17.58 -6.96 -15.84
N HIS A 127 16.89 -5.83 -15.71
CA HIS A 127 15.43 -5.72 -15.79
C HIS A 127 15.03 -4.36 -16.39
N ALA A 128 13.74 -4.10 -16.52
CA ALA A 128 13.18 -2.76 -16.67
C ALA A 128 12.31 -2.47 -15.48
N HIS A 129 12.54 -1.35 -14.82
CA HIS A 129 11.55 -0.83 -13.88
C HIS A 129 10.24 -0.52 -14.61
N THR A 130 9.11 -0.84 -13.98
CA THR A 130 7.79 -0.72 -14.60
C THR A 130 6.99 0.35 -13.88
N ASP A 131 7.02 1.57 -14.42
CA ASP A 131 6.07 2.63 -14.08
C ASP A 131 4.86 2.53 -15.01
N ILE A 132 3.64 2.47 -14.45
CA ILE A 132 2.42 2.57 -15.25
C ILE A 132 2.03 4.04 -15.36
N GLY A 133 2.72 4.74 -16.25
CA GLY A 133 2.76 6.18 -16.41
C GLY A 133 4.17 6.74 -16.26
N TYR A 134 4.34 7.89 -15.57
CA TYR A 134 5.56 8.62 -15.25
C TYR A 134 6.29 9.15 -16.48
N THR A 135 7.09 8.29 -17.14
CA THR A 135 7.86 8.65 -18.33
C THR A 135 7.02 8.85 -19.58
N ARG A 136 5.84 8.21 -19.65
CA ARG A 136 4.90 8.20 -20.80
C ARG A 136 3.47 7.93 -20.31
N PRO A 137 2.46 8.21 -21.16
CA PRO A 137 1.08 7.82 -20.83
C PRO A 137 0.92 6.32 -20.54
N GLN A 138 0.07 5.98 -19.59
CA GLN A 138 -0.19 4.61 -19.12
C GLN A 138 -0.49 3.64 -20.27
N SER A 139 -1.23 4.13 -21.31
CA SER A 139 -1.61 3.34 -22.47
C SER A 139 -0.44 2.84 -23.34
N GLU A 140 0.76 3.42 -23.19
CA GLU A 140 1.94 3.05 -23.98
C GLU A 140 2.81 2.00 -23.27
N ILE A 141 2.74 1.89 -21.94
CA ILE A 141 3.66 1.10 -21.12
C ILE A 141 3.59 -0.40 -21.43
N LEU A 142 2.38 -0.97 -21.49
CA LEU A 142 2.21 -2.40 -21.77
C LEU A 142 2.85 -2.80 -23.11
N ALA A 143 2.56 -2.04 -24.15
CA ALA A 143 3.07 -2.33 -25.50
C ALA A 143 4.62 -2.30 -25.55
N GLU A 144 5.23 -1.37 -24.81
CA GLU A 144 6.69 -1.27 -24.72
C GLU A 144 7.30 -2.45 -23.97
N HIS A 145 6.79 -2.77 -22.80
CA HIS A 145 7.31 -3.88 -21.99
C HIS A 145 7.10 -5.25 -22.64
N GLN A 146 6.00 -5.44 -23.38
CA GLN A 146 5.84 -6.64 -24.22
C GLN A 146 6.89 -6.73 -25.31
N ARG A 147 7.22 -5.61 -25.97
CA ARG A 147 8.29 -5.53 -26.95
C ARG A 147 9.68 -5.78 -26.33
N TYR A 148 9.87 -5.39 -25.04
CA TYR A 148 11.11 -5.69 -24.31
C TYR A 148 11.31 -7.18 -24.08
N ILE A 149 10.24 -7.95 -23.88
CA ILE A 149 10.33 -9.42 -23.82
C ILE A 149 10.75 -9.97 -25.19
N ASP A 150 10.20 -9.47 -26.29
CA ASP A 150 10.62 -9.88 -27.64
C ASP A 150 12.12 -9.58 -27.86
N TYR A 151 12.61 -8.39 -27.48
CA TYR A 151 14.03 -8.06 -27.54
C TYR A 151 14.90 -8.94 -26.63
N ALA A 152 14.43 -9.27 -25.43
CA ALA A 152 15.14 -10.14 -24.51
C ALA A 152 15.36 -11.54 -25.11
N LEU A 153 14.35 -12.08 -25.81
CA LEU A 153 14.46 -13.35 -26.54
C LEU A 153 15.53 -13.28 -27.63
N ASP A 154 15.54 -12.21 -28.43
CA ASP A 154 16.53 -12.02 -29.49
C ASP A 154 17.96 -11.83 -28.93
N TYR A 155 18.09 -11.16 -27.79
CA TYR A 155 19.37 -10.99 -27.12
C TYR A 155 19.87 -12.26 -26.44
N CYS A 156 18.97 -13.14 -26.00
CA CYS A 156 19.34 -14.50 -25.59
C CYS A 156 20.00 -15.25 -26.77
N ASP A 157 19.35 -15.29 -27.93
CA ASP A 157 19.88 -15.96 -29.14
C ASP A 157 21.23 -15.37 -29.58
N LYS A 158 21.33 -14.04 -29.62
CA LYS A 158 22.55 -13.31 -30.02
C LYS A 158 23.76 -13.63 -29.13
N THR A 159 23.55 -13.98 -27.88
CA THR A 159 24.61 -14.16 -26.88
C THR A 159 24.85 -15.61 -26.46
N ASP A 160 24.24 -16.59 -27.15
CA ASP A 160 24.38 -18.03 -26.81
C ASP A 160 25.85 -18.54 -26.91
N ASN A 161 26.65 -17.92 -27.75
CA ASN A 161 28.06 -18.28 -27.94
C ASN A 161 29.02 -17.62 -26.92
N LEU A 162 28.53 -16.74 -26.03
CA LEU A 162 29.36 -16.13 -24.99
C LEU A 162 29.60 -17.11 -23.83
N PRO A 163 30.68 -16.90 -23.03
CA PRO A 163 30.84 -17.60 -21.75
C PRO A 163 29.58 -17.45 -20.88
N ASP A 164 29.25 -18.47 -20.11
CA ASP A 164 27.97 -18.51 -19.38
C ASP A 164 27.74 -17.27 -18.50
N GLN A 165 28.76 -16.76 -17.81
CA GLN A 165 28.69 -15.56 -16.98
C GLN A 165 28.36 -14.29 -17.77
N ALA A 166 28.63 -14.29 -19.07
CA ALA A 166 28.47 -13.13 -19.96
C ALA A 166 27.24 -13.26 -20.88
N LYS A 167 26.51 -14.38 -20.87
CA LYS A 167 25.30 -14.54 -21.65
C LYS A 167 24.23 -13.57 -21.16
N PHE A 168 23.48 -12.97 -22.07
CA PHE A 168 22.36 -12.10 -21.73
C PHE A 168 21.34 -12.84 -20.87
N ARG A 169 20.89 -12.20 -19.78
CA ARG A 169 19.80 -12.65 -18.93
C ARG A 169 18.88 -11.49 -18.63
N TRP A 170 17.61 -11.80 -18.41
CA TRP A 170 16.56 -10.82 -18.20
C TRP A 170 15.58 -11.26 -17.11
N THR A 171 15.20 -10.34 -16.22
CA THR A 171 14.14 -10.53 -15.24
C THR A 171 12.93 -9.68 -15.62
N CYS A 172 11.76 -10.30 -15.84
CA CYS A 172 10.50 -9.62 -16.03
C CYS A 172 9.98 -9.19 -14.67
N GLU A 173 10.00 -7.89 -14.37
CA GLU A 173 9.64 -7.33 -13.07
C GLU A 173 8.13 -7.45 -12.77
N SER A 174 7.28 -7.15 -13.75
CA SER A 174 5.82 -7.14 -13.60
C SER A 174 5.17 -8.40 -14.18
N ALA A 175 4.43 -9.13 -13.34
CA ALA A 175 3.66 -10.30 -13.78
C ALA A 175 2.51 -9.93 -14.73
N TRP A 176 1.93 -8.74 -14.59
CA TRP A 176 0.90 -8.24 -15.51
C TRP A 176 1.38 -8.22 -16.95
N VAL A 177 2.56 -7.69 -17.22
CA VAL A 177 3.15 -7.64 -18.56
C VAL A 177 3.27 -9.05 -19.15
N VAL A 178 3.71 -10.02 -18.36
CA VAL A 178 3.87 -11.42 -18.81
C VAL A 178 2.52 -12.08 -19.04
N LYS A 179 1.54 -11.87 -18.16
CA LYS A 179 0.15 -12.35 -18.36
C LYS A 179 -0.41 -11.88 -19.71
N GLU A 180 -0.26 -10.59 -20.01
CA GLU A 180 -0.76 -10.02 -21.27
C GLU A 180 0.09 -10.46 -22.48
N TYR A 181 1.39 -10.71 -22.28
CA TYR A 181 2.25 -11.31 -23.30
C TYR A 181 1.77 -12.72 -23.69
N LEU A 182 1.51 -13.57 -22.73
CA LEU A 182 0.99 -14.92 -22.94
C LEU A 182 -0.37 -14.95 -23.66
N LYS A 183 -1.20 -13.93 -23.45
CA LYS A 183 -2.52 -13.78 -24.06
C LYS A 183 -2.43 -13.28 -25.52
N THR A 184 -1.44 -12.46 -25.86
CA THR A 184 -1.40 -11.69 -27.11
C THR A 184 -0.35 -12.17 -28.11
N ARG A 185 0.63 -12.97 -27.71
CA ARG A 185 1.70 -13.43 -28.59
C ARG A 185 1.36 -14.78 -29.27
N PRO A 186 1.91 -15.03 -30.48
CA PRO A 186 1.77 -16.32 -31.13
C PRO A 186 2.36 -17.46 -30.27
N ALA A 187 1.80 -18.66 -30.38
CA ALA A 187 2.22 -19.83 -29.62
C ALA A 187 3.71 -20.14 -29.75
N GLU A 188 4.29 -20.00 -30.94
CA GLU A 188 5.72 -20.17 -31.17
C GLU A 188 6.57 -19.24 -30.32
N GLN A 189 6.18 -17.97 -30.16
CA GLN A 189 6.88 -16.99 -29.37
C GLN A 189 6.75 -17.29 -27.87
N ILE A 190 5.59 -17.78 -27.44
CA ILE A 190 5.35 -18.24 -26.06
C ILE A 190 6.24 -19.45 -25.73
N GLU A 191 6.33 -20.42 -26.63
CA GLU A 191 7.21 -21.59 -26.43
C GLU A 191 8.71 -21.20 -26.42
N ARG A 192 9.08 -20.20 -27.21
CA ARG A 192 10.42 -19.62 -27.17
C ARG A 192 10.71 -18.99 -25.80
N LEU A 193 9.77 -18.25 -25.24
CA LEU A 193 9.87 -17.68 -23.90
C LEU A 193 10.02 -18.77 -22.83
N LYS A 194 9.17 -19.80 -22.85
CA LYS A 194 9.24 -20.92 -21.91
C LYS A 194 10.57 -21.66 -21.96
N ARG A 195 11.13 -21.86 -23.17
CA ARG A 195 12.45 -22.46 -23.36
C ARG A 195 13.54 -21.60 -22.71
N ARG A 196 13.54 -20.26 -22.93
CA ARG A 196 14.54 -19.37 -22.35
C ARG A 196 14.41 -19.25 -20.82
N ILE A 197 13.20 -19.43 -20.29
CA ILE A 197 12.97 -19.54 -18.83
C ILE A 197 13.57 -20.87 -18.31
N ALA A 198 13.32 -21.99 -18.96
CA ALA A 198 13.86 -23.30 -18.57
C ALA A 198 15.42 -23.33 -18.60
N GLU A 199 16.04 -22.55 -19.51
CA GLU A 199 17.49 -22.38 -19.60
C GLU A 199 18.05 -21.42 -18.52
N GLY A 200 17.23 -20.78 -17.70
CA GLY A 200 17.63 -19.76 -16.70
C GLY A 200 18.13 -18.45 -17.35
N ARG A 201 17.72 -18.17 -18.59
CA ARG A 201 18.08 -16.95 -19.34
C ARG A 201 17.07 -15.84 -19.13
N ILE A 202 15.81 -16.18 -18.88
CA ILE A 202 14.73 -15.26 -18.53
C ILE A 202 14.07 -15.76 -17.25
N GLU A 203 13.71 -14.84 -16.38
CA GLU A 203 12.93 -15.10 -15.18
C GLU A 203 11.67 -14.22 -15.15
N VAL A 204 10.59 -14.75 -14.62
CA VAL A 204 9.33 -14.03 -14.41
C VAL A 204 9.08 -13.92 -12.92
N THR A 205 8.77 -12.73 -12.44
CA THR A 205 8.40 -12.50 -11.05
C THR A 205 6.88 -12.43 -10.85
N GLY A 206 6.42 -12.55 -9.61
CA GLY A 206 5.02 -12.86 -9.32
C GLY A 206 4.12 -11.69 -8.89
N MET A 207 4.65 -10.46 -8.71
CA MET A 207 3.82 -9.29 -8.37
C MET A 207 3.13 -8.73 -9.61
N PHE A 208 1.90 -8.25 -9.45
CA PHE A 208 1.14 -7.64 -10.54
C PHE A 208 1.90 -6.47 -11.15
N CYS A 209 2.26 -5.51 -10.32
CA CYS A 209 3.03 -4.30 -10.60
C CYS A 209 3.69 -3.81 -9.32
N ASN A 210 4.45 -2.73 -9.38
CA ASN A 210 4.95 -2.01 -8.22
C ASN A 210 3.79 -1.22 -7.61
N MET A 211 3.45 -1.49 -6.35
CA MET A 211 2.25 -0.96 -5.72
C MET A 211 2.55 -0.15 -4.48
N ALA A 212 1.72 0.87 -4.24
CA ALA A 212 1.56 1.49 -2.94
C ALA A 212 0.65 0.61 -2.06
N GLU A 213 0.87 0.59 -0.75
CA GLU A 213 0.15 -0.26 0.22
C GLU A 213 -1.20 0.38 0.63
N THR A 214 -2.08 0.70 -0.35
CA THR A 214 -3.41 1.31 -0.09
C THR A 214 -4.58 0.38 -0.42
N ALA A 215 -4.33 -0.74 -1.11
CA ALA A 215 -5.31 -1.81 -1.33
C ALA A 215 -5.79 -2.43 -0.01
N ASP A 216 -7.01 -2.95 0.03
CA ASP A 216 -7.43 -3.78 1.15
C ASP A 216 -6.99 -5.25 0.98
N GLU A 217 -7.15 -6.05 2.04
CA GLU A 217 -6.70 -7.45 2.05
C GLU A 217 -7.42 -8.30 1.00
N ASN A 218 -8.67 -7.94 0.64
CA ASN A 218 -9.41 -8.64 -0.41
C ASN A 218 -8.84 -8.31 -1.80
N LEU A 219 -8.62 -7.03 -2.11
CA LEU A 219 -8.01 -6.63 -3.38
C LEU A 219 -6.59 -7.18 -3.52
N MET A 220 -5.84 -7.33 -2.42
CA MET A 220 -4.51 -7.97 -2.43
C MET A 220 -4.53 -9.40 -2.93
N THR A 221 -5.64 -10.14 -2.81
CA THR A 221 -5.76 -11.48 -3.43
C THR A 221 -5.81 -11.39 -4.96
N ASP A 222 -6.37 -10.32 -5.51
CA ASP A 222 -6.47 -10.12 -6.95
C ASP A 222 -5.14 -9.63 -7.57
N PHE A 223 -4.25 -8.99 -6.79
CA PHE A 223 -2.87 -8.73 -7.21
C PHE A 223 -2.11 -9.99 -7.65
N LEU A 224 -2.56 -11.16 -7.21
CA LEU A 224 -1.92 -12.44 -7.53
C LEU A 224 -2.55 -13.17 -8.74
N ARG A 225 -3.53 -12.57 -9.42
CA ARG A 225 -4.14 -13.15 -10.63
C ARG A 225 -3.16 -13.36 -11.78
N PRO A 226 -2.23 -12.43 -12.10
CA PRO A 226 -1.21 -12.69 -13.10
C PRO A 226 -0.32 -13.87 -12.74
N LEU A 227 0.07 -14.01 -11.45
CA LEU A 227 0.83 -15.17 -10.97
C LEU A 227 0.10 -16.49 -11.24
N GLN A 228 -1.22 -16.54 -10.98
CA GLN A 228 -2.05 -17.71 -11.28
C GLN A 228 -2.00 -18.05 -12.77
N ALA A 229 -2.28 -17.08 -13.65
CA ALA A 229 -2.29 -17.29 -15.09
C ALA A 229 -0.93 -17.76 -15.64
N ILE A 230 0.18 -17.20 -15.13
CA ILE A 230 1.54 -17.58 -15.50
C ILE A 230 1.81 -19.05 -15.08
N GLN A 231 1.46 -19.43 -13.85
CA GLN A 231 1.67 -20.81 -13.37
C GLN A 231 0.77 -21.81 -14.12
N GLU A 232 -0.46 -21.46 -14.45
CA GLU A 232 -1.37 -22.29 -15.25
C GLU A 232 -0.82 -22.49 -16.68
N SER A 233 -0.04 -21.54 -17.22
CA SER A 233 0.66 -21.70 -18.49
C SER A 233 1.86 -22.65 -18.43
N GLY A 234 2.22 -23.15 -17.22
CA GLY A 234 3.37 -24.03 -16.97
C GLY A 234 4.69 -23.32 -16.68
N ILE A 235 4.69 -22.01 -16.47
CA ILE A 235 5.88 -21.24 -16.10
C ILE A 235 6.01 -21.22 -14.58
N PRO A 236 7.14 -21.73 -14.00
CA PRO A 236 7.37 -21.65 -12.56
C PRO A 236 7.75 -20.22 -12.14
N VAL A 237 7.21 -19.77 -11.01
CA VAL A 237 7.55 -18.47 -10.39
C VAL A 237 8.04 -18.71 -8.97
N LYS A 238 9.27 -18.31 -8.69
CA LYS A 238 9.91 -18.48 -7.37
C LYS A 238 10.11 -17.17 -6.62
N VAL A 239 10.16 -16.06 -7.34
CA VAL A 239 10.51 -14.74 -6.84
C VAL A 239 9.32 -13.80 -7.04
N VAL A 240 9.13 -12.92 -6.07
CA VAL A 240 8.37 -11.68 -6.23
C VAL A 240 9.33 -10.51 -6.11
N MET A 241 9.07 -9.46 -6.88
CA MET A 241 9.94 -8.31 -7.00
C MET A 241 9.10 -7.04 -6.88
N GLN A 242 9.60 -6.08 -6.11
CA GLN A 242 9.08 -4.73 -6.02
C GLN A 242 10.24 -3.77 -6.10
N ASP A 243 10.18 -2.83 -7.01
CA ASP A 243 11.19 -1.81 -7.21
C ASP A 243 10.56 -0.43 -7.06
N ASP A 244 11.35 0.55 -6.73
CA ASP A 244 11.00 1.93 -6.41
C ASP A 244 10.27 2.11 -5.06
N VAL A 245 9.24 1.35 -4.79
CA VAL A 245 8.49 1.37 -3.52
C VAL A 245 9.35 0.91 -2.34
N ASN A 246 9.08 1.48 -1.16
CA ASN A 246 9.91 1.29 0.03
C ASN A 246 9.29 0.35 1.08
N GLY A 247 8.19 -0.31 0.74
CA GLY A 247 7.48 -1.24 1.62
C GLY A 247 6.60 -2.21 0.86
N ILE A 248 5.93 -3.09 1.59
CA ILE A 248 5.06 -4.13 1.03
C ILE A 248 4.06 -4.63 2.08
N ALA A 249 2.85 -4.99 1.66
CA ALA A 249 1.78 -5.48 2.51
C ALA A 249 2.21 -6.67 3.40
N TRP A 250 1.92 -6.57 4.71
CA TRP A 250 2.39 -7.56 5.70
C TRP A 250 1.73 -8.93 5.58
N CYS A 251 0.62 -9.05 4.82
CA CYS A 251 -0.03 -10.33 4.50
C CYS A 251 0.74 -11.19 3.48
N MET A 252 1.71 -10.64 2.75
CA MET A 252 2.33 -11.32 1.61
C MET A 252 2.99 -12.66 1.95
N PRO A 253 3.71 -12.86 3.08
CA PRO A 253 4.22 -14.19 3.40
C PRO A 253 3.12 -15.24 3.56
N ASP A 254 1.95 -14.88 4.13
CA ASP A 254 0.78 -15.77 4.23
C ASP A 254 0.20 -16.09 2.85
N PHE A 255 0.09 -15.07 1.99
CA PHE A 255 -0.51 -15.22 0.66
C PHE A 255 0.38 -16.07 -0.26
N PHE A 256 1.69 -15.99 -0.15
CA PHE A 256 2.59 -16.84 -0.94
C PHE A 256 2.75 -18.26 -0.41
N LYS A 257 2.19 -18.58 0.75
CA LYS A 257 2.19 -19.96 1.28
C LYS A 257 1.61 -20.93 0.26
N ASN A 258 2.36 -21.99 -0.04
CA ASN A 258 1.97 -23.04 -0.99
C ASN A 258 1.72 -22.58 -2.44
N THR A 259 2.22 -21.39 -2.83
CA THR A 259 2.17 -20.93 -4.23
C THR A 259 3.41 -21.31 -5.05
N GLY A 260 4.50 -21.70 -4.41
CA GLY A 260 5.81 -21.91 -5.04
C GLY A 260 6.74 -20.70 -4.96
N VAL A 261 6.21 -19.53 -4.63
CA VAL A 261 7.02 -18.31 -4.36
C VAL A 261 7.75 -18.49 -3.02
N LYS A 262 9.05 -18.19 -3.00
CA LYS A 262 9.93 -18.35 -1.84
C LYS A 262 10.71 -17.09 -1.49
N TYR A 263 10.89 -16.18 -2.45
CA TYR A 263 11.85 -15.08 -2.39
C TYR A 263 11.17 -13.75 -2.68
N LEU A 264 11.60 -12.71 -1.94
CA LEU A 264 11.17 -11.33 -2.15
C LEU A 264 12.39 -10.45 -2.39
N ASN A 265 12.46 -9.80 -3.55
CA ASN A 265 13.47 -8.80 -3.88
C ASN A 265 12.86 -7.40 -3.85
N MET A 266 13.52 -6.47 -3.14
CA MET A 266 13.07 -5.08 -2.99
C MET A 266 14.18 -4.13 -3.43
N GLY A 267 14.09 -3.60 -4.65
CA GLY A 267 15.00 -2.60 -5.22
C GLY A 267 14.54 -1.18 -4.89
N ILE A 268 14.78 -0.75 -3.66
CA ILE A 268 14.16 0.43 -3.05
C ILE A 268 14.71 1.75 -3.63
N ASN A 269 13.85 2.75 -3.81
CA ASN A 269 14.23 4.12 -4.13
C ASN A 269 14.91 4.80 -2.93
N GLN A 270 16.20 5.09 -3.08
CA GLN A 270 17.02 5.70 -2.02
C GLN A 270 16.82 7.21 -1.89
N THR A 271 16.11 7.85 -2.81
CA THR A 271 15.88 9.30 -2.80
C THR A 271 14.57 9.67 -2.10
N ARG A 272 13.66 8.70 -1.93
CA ARG A 272 12.32 8.90 -1.41
C ARG A 272 12.31 9.21 0.09
N SER A 273 13.11 8.46 0.86
CA SER A 273 13.11 8.50 2.32
C SER A 273 14.34 7.80 2.88
N ILE A 274 14.36 7.57 4.18
CA ILE A 274 15.33 6.66 4.80
C ILE A 274 15.01 5.20 4.41
N LEU A 275 16.03 4.35 4.46
CA LEU A 275 15.91 2.95 4.12
C LEU A 275 15.83 2.04 5.35
N PRO A 276 15.10 0.94 5.31
CA PRO A 276 15.33 -0.17 6.22
C PRO A 276 16.78 -0.66 6.09
N PHE A 277 17.45 -0.81 7.23
CA PHE A 277 18.85 -1.21 7.33
C PHE A 277 19.86 -0.24 6.69
N ASP A 278 21.11 -0.28 7.16
CA ASP A 278 22.22 0.56 6.66
C ASP A 278 22.94 -0.04 5.46
N LEU A 279 22.68 -1.32 5.16
CA LEU A 279 23.27 -2.11 4.09
C LEU A 279 22.18 -2.88 3.35
N PRO A 280 22.41 -3.30 2.10
CA PRO A 280 21.64 -4.36 1.46
C PRO A 280 21.58 -5.57 2.40
N THR A 281 20.38 -6.02 2.73
CA THR A 281 20.21 -6.99 3.82
C THR A 281 19.31 -8.14 3.41
N LEU A 282 19.81 -9.36 3.64
CA LEU A 282 19.08 -10.60 3.50
C LEU A 282 18.53 -11.02 4.87
N PHE A 283 17.25 -11.39 4.91
CA PHE A 283 16.59 -11.79 6.17
C PHE A 283 15.34 -12.63 5.90
N TRP A 284 14.94 -13.40 6.89
CA TRP A 284 13.62 -14.02 6.90
C TRP A 284 12.57 -13.01 7.36
N TRP A 285 11.69 -12.63 6.46
CA TRP A 285 10.57 -11.74 6.77
C TRP A 285 9.32 -12.56 7.09
N LYS A 286 8.72 -12.31 8.26
CA LYS A 286 7.56 -13.04 8.76
C LYS A 286 6.31 -12.19 8.77
N ALA A 287 5.19 -12.77 8.35
CA ALA A 287 3.84 -12.30 8.62
C ALA A 287 3.49 -12.44 10.12
N PRO A 288 2.39 -11.83 10.60
CA PRO A 288 1.91 -12.03 11.97
C PRO A 288 1.69 -13.49 12.35
N SER A 289 1.24 -14.33 11.43
CA SER A 289 1.05 -15.79 11.58
C SER A 289 2.34 -16.58 11.84
N GLY A 290 3.49 -16.01 11.48
CA GLY A 290 4.79 -16.67 11.48
C GLY A 290 5.23 -17.27 10.15
N GLU A 291 4.36 -17.29 9.11
CA GLU A 291 4.77 -17.65 7.75
C GLU A 291 5.85 -16.70 7.24
N LYS A 292 6.79 -17.20 6.44
CA LYS A 292 7.98 -16.44 6.10
C LYS A 292 8.38 -16.53 4.63
N LEU A 293 9.01 -15.44 4.15
CA LEU A 293 9.73 -15.35 2.89
C LEU A 293 11.19 -15.01 3.14
N LEU A 294 12.08 -15.50 2.28
CA LEU A 294 13.45 -15.00 2.24
C LEU A 294 13.45 -13.68 1.47
N ALA A 295 13.70 -12.59 2.19
CA ALA A 295 13.66 -11.22 1.64
C ALA A 295 15.07 -10.65 1.47
N PHE A 296 15.27 -9.89 0.41
CA PHE A 296 16.44 -9.08 0.17
C PHE A 296 16.04 -7.62 0.01
N ARG A 297 16.40 -6.76 0.99
CA ARG A 297 16.40 -5.32 0.79
C ARG A 297 17.65 -5.00 -0.02
N ALA A 298 17.50 -4.96 -1.33
CA ALA A 298 18.56 -4.69 -2.28
C ALA A 298 18.99 -3.21 -2.26
N ASP A 299 20.03 -2.89 -2.98
CA ASP A 299 20.33 -1.51 -3.36
C ASP A 299 19.25 -0.97 -4.32
N HIS A 300 19.33 0.29 -4.68
CA HIS A 300 18.46 0.90 -5.69
C HIS A 300 18.43 0.05 -6.97
N TYR A 301 17.26 -0.12 -7.55
CA TYR A 301 17.03 -0.94 -8.76
C TYR A 301 17.88 -0.52 -9.99
N MET A 302 18.46 0.68 -9.97
CA MET A 302 19.40 1.17 -11.00
C MET A 302 20.86 1.27 -10.51
N THR A 303 21.25 0.60 -9.42
CA THR A 303 22.62 0.71 -8.88
C THR A 303 23.69 0.36 -9.91
N GLY A 304 23.47 -0.66 -10.73
CA GLY A 304 24.41 -1.03 -11.79
C GLY A 304 24.55 0.01 -12.90
N ASN A 305 23.53 0.84 -13.13
CA ASN A 305 23.61 1.98 -14.06
C ASN A 305 24.58 3.05 -13.55
N PHE A 306 24.64 3.28 -12.23
CA PHE A 306 25.66 4.17 -11.66
C PHE A 306 27.09 3.63 -11.88
N PHE A 307 27.24 2.32 -12.06
CA PHE A 307 28.53 1.67 -12.44
C PHE A 307 28.79 1.71 -13.93
N GLY A 308 27.84 2.15 -14.77
CA GLY A 308 27.96 2.25 -16.21
C GLY A 308 27.70 0.95 -16.97
N LEU A 309 26.92 0.01 -16.38
CA LEU A 309 26.64 -1.29 -17.03
C LEU A 309 25.77 -1.17 -18.29
N GLU A 310 24.95 -0.11 -18.40
CA GLU A 310 24.13 0.22 -19.56
C GLU A 310 24.96 0.83 -20.70
N SER A 311 26.12 1.36 -20.40
CA SER A 311 27.04 1.96 -21.34
C SER A 311 28.10 0.95 -21.76
N LYS A 312 28.86 1.24 -22.79
CA LYS A 312 29.99 0.38 -23.22
C LYS A 312 31.27 0.60 -22.39
N ALA A 313 31.17 1.34 -21.28
CA ALA A 313 32.32 1.68 -20.43
C ALA A 313 31.90 1.60 -18.95
N ILE A 314 32.34 0.54 -18.28
CA ILE A 314 32.22 0.41 -16.84
C ILE A 314 33.00 1.51 -16.11
N LYS A 315 32.51 1.96 -14.96
CA LYS A 315 33.19 2.89 -14.05
C LYS A 315 33.77 2.09 -12.87
N PRO A 316 34.98 1.53 -12.98
CA PRO A 316 35.54 0.63 -11.98
C PRO A 316 35.60 1.29 -10.59
N GLU A 317 35.95 2.57 -10.53
CA GLU A 317 36.05 3.34 -9.29
C GLU A 317 34.72 3.43 -8.53
N LYS A 318 33.59 3.46 -9.23
CA LYS A 318 32.26 3.46 -8.64
C LYS A 318 31.92 2.09 -8.06
N MET A 319 32.07 1.04 -8.87
CA MET A 319 31.73 -0.32 -8.46
C MET A 319 32.64 -0.81 -7.33
N LEU A 320 33.97 -0.64 -7.48
CA LEU A 320 34.92 -1.07 -6.47
C LEU A 320 34.84 -0.22 -5.19
N GLY A 321 34.48 1.08 -5.32
CA GLY A 321 34.18 1.95 -4.19
C GLY A 321 32.99 1.46 -3.40
N HIS A 322 31.90 1.07 -4.07
CA HIS A 322 30.72 0.49 -3.44
C HIS A 322 31.05 -0.80 -2.67
N LEU A 323 31.80 -1.73 -3.28
CA LEU A 323 32.21 -2.95 -2.60
C LEU A 323 33.15 -2.68 -1.40
N ALA A 324 34.03 -1.70 -1.51
CA ALA A 324 34.93 -1.30 -0.42
C ALA A 324 34.13 -0.69 0.75
N ASP A 325 33.06 0.05 0.48
CA ASP A 325 32.15 0.58 1.51
C ASP A 325 31.36 -0.54 2.19
N LEU A 326 30.91 -1.56 1.44
CA LEU A 326 30.29 -2.76 2.00
C LEU A 326 31.27 -3.53 2.91
N ASP A 327 32.51 -3.70 2.50
CA ASP A 327 33.56 -4.35 3.30
C ASP A 327 33.85 -3.54 4.59
N ALA A 328 33.97 -2.23 4.48
CA ALA A 328 34.18 -1.34 5.63
C ALA A 328 33.01 -1.42 6.67
N LYS A 329 31.82 -1.68 6.21
CA LYS A 329 30.62 -1.88 7.04
C LYS A 329 30.38 -3.34 7.44
N ASN A 330 31.36 -4.23 7.18
CA ASN A 330 31.29 -5.66 7.50
C ASN A 330 30.12 -6.41 6.84
N TYR A 331 29.85 -6.14 5.54
CA TYR A 331 28.86 -6.92 4.80
C TYR A 331 29.22 -8.42 4.85
N PRO A 332 28.29 -9.28 5.30
CA PRO A 332 28.66 -10.64 5.76
C PRO A 332 28.86 -11.65 4.62
N PHE A 333 28.48 -11.31 3.39
CA PHE A 333 28.50 -12.24 2.24
C PHE A 333 29.64 -11.88 1.27
N ASP A 334 30.09 -12.87 0.51
CA ASP A 334 31.07 -12.75 -0.57
C ASP A 334 30.44 -12.50 -1.94
N LYS A 335 29.09 -12.50 -2.00
CA LYS A 335 28.28 -12.22 -3.18
C LYS A 335 27.25 -11.15 -2.90
N ILE A 336 26.86 -10.41 -3.92
CA ILE A 336 25.78 -9.44 -3.88
C ILE A 336 25.06 -9.40 -5.23
N ALA A 337 23.72 -9.26 -5.21
CA ALA A 337 22.94 -8.97 -6.40
C ALA A 337 22.82 -7.45 -6.58
N ILE A 338 23.09 -7.00 -7.79
CA ILE A 338 23.02 -5.60 -8.24
C ILE A 338 22.10 -5.52 -9.44
N GLN A 339 21.02 -4.75 -9.31
CA GLN A 339 20.05 -4.51 -10.36
C GLN A 339 20.52 -3.39 -11.30
N PHE A 340 20.14 -3.47 -12.58
CA PHE A 340 20.37 -2.43 -13.57
C PHE A 340 19.41 -2.51 -14.75
N SER A 341 19.12 -1.39 -15.37
CA SER A 341 18.34 -1.26 -16.59
C SER A 341 19.23 -1.20 -17.84
N GLY A 342 18.69 -1.54 -18.99
CA GLY A 342 19.44 -1.50 -20.25
C GLY A 342 19.87 -0.08 -20.70
N TYR A 343 19.21 0.95 -20.14
CA TYR A 343 19.54 2.38 -20.31
C TYR A 343 19.36 3.10 -18.98
N PHE A 344 19.96 4.28 -18.81
CA PHE A 344 19.86 5.08 -17.60
C PHE A 344 18.52 5.88 -17.58
N THR A 345 17.43 5.17 -17.44
CA THR A 345 16.07 5.70 -17.31
C THR A 345 15.13 4.61 -16.80
N ASP A 346 13.99 5.02 -16.26
CA ASP A 346 12.88 4.13 -15.94
C ASP A 346 12.18 3.64 -17.23
N ASN A 347 11.44 2.52 -17.17
CA ASN A 347 10.83 1.88 -18.34
C ASN A 347 11.82 1.63 -19.50
N ALA A 348 13.04 1.21 -19.17
CA ALA A 348 14.12 1.08 -20.12
C ALA A 348 14.10 -0.24 -20.89
N PRO A 349 14.33 -0.25 -22.21
CA PRO A 349 14.48 -1.50 -22.98
C PRO A 349 15.73 -2.28 -22.55
N PRO A 350 15.79 -3.60 -22.79
CA PRO A 350 16.99 -4.40 -22.56
C PRO A 350 18.16 -3.99 -23.43
N SER A 351 19.40 -4.33 -23.01
CA SER A 351 20.64 -4.06 -23.73
C SER A 351 21.63 -5.19 -23.57
N THR A 352 22.42 -5.48 -24.64
CA THR A 352 23.52 -6.43 -24.57
C THR A 352 24.87 -5.80 -24.17
N ALA A 353 24.90 -4.52 -23.82
CA ALA A 353 26.14 -3.79 -23.47
C ALA A 353 26.92 -4.49 -22.35
N ALA A 354 26.22 -4.90 -21.25
CA ALA A 354 26.85 -5.58 -20.14
C ALA A 354 27.47 -6.95 -20.50
N CYS A 355 27.00 -7.64 -21.54
CA CYS A 355 27.51 -8.96 -21.93
C CYS A 355 29.00 -8.91 -22.29
N GLN A 356 29.39 -7.97 -23.14
CA GLN A 356 30.78 -7.80 -23.54
C GLN A 356 31.62 -7.26 -22.37
N LEU A 357 31.09 -6.33 -21.57
CA LEU A 357 31.79 -5.79 -20.40
C LEU A 357 32.10 -6.89 -19.37
N VAL A 358 31.17 -7.78 -19.10
CA VAL A 358 31.37 -8.91 -18.16
C VAL A 358 32.42 -9.88 -18.68
N LYS A 359 32.41 -10.20 -19.97
CA LYS A 359 33.43 -11.04 -20.58
C LYS A 359 34.84 -10.42 -20.41
N GLU A 360 35.01 -9.18 -20.86
CA GLU A 360 36.30 -8.47 -20.79
C GLU A 360 36.80 -8.28 -19.37
N TRP A 361 35.88 -7.96 -18.45
CA TRP A 361 36.18 -7.83 -17.02
C TRP A 361 36.72 -9.13 -16.44
N ASN A 362 36.03 -10.25 -16.68
CA ASN A 362 36.41 -11.54 -16.11
C ASN A 362 37.69 -12.13 -16.73
N GLU A 363 38.05 -11.73 -17.95
CA GLU A 363 39.33 -12.05 -18.58
C GLU A 363 40.47 -11.27 -17.91
N LYS A 364 40.24 -10.02 -17.52
CA LYS A 364 41.23 -9.12 -16.93
C LYS A 364 41.45 -9.32 -15.43
N TYR A 365 40.35 -9.49 -14.68
CA TYR A 365 40.42 -9.49 -13.23
C TYR A 365 40.18 -10.87 -12.61
N ASP A 366 41.02 -11.25 -11.61
CA ASP A 366 40.79 -12.44 -10.80
C ASP A 366 39.57 -12.23 -9.87
N PHE A 367 39.44 -11.03 -9.27
CA PHE A 367 38.35 -10.57 -8.41
C PHE A 367 38.11 -9.06 -8.65
N PRO A 368 36.86 -8.56 -8.43
CA PRO A 368 35.60 -9.34 -8.31
C PRO A 368 35.28 -10.04 -9.62
N LYS A 369 34.56 -11.18 -9.55
CA LYS A 369 33.95 -11.78 -10.73
C LYS A 369 32.57 -11.17 -10.95
N LEU A 370 32.22 -10.96 -12.22
CA LEU A 370 30.92 -10.47 -12.63
C LEU A 370 30.13 -11.59 -13.30
N LYS A 371 28.84 -11.69 -13.02
CA LYS A 371 27.94 -12.67 -13.62
C LYS A 371 26.60 -12.04 -13.95
N LEU A 372 26.22 -12.03 -15.23
CA LEU A 372 24.84 -11.76 -15.61
C LEU A 372 23.96 -12.92 -15.14
N THR A 373 22.87 -12.62 -14.43
CA THR A 373 22.03 -13.63 -13.80
C THR A 373 20.56 -13.20 -13.72
N VAL A 374 19.70 -14.11 -13.31
CA VAL A 374 18.32 -13.83 -12.87
C VAL A 374 18.29 -13.77 -11.34
N VAL A 375 17.28 -13.15 -10.78
CA VAL A 375 17.20 -12.87 -9.33
C VAL A 375 17.23 -14.14 -8.48
N SER A 376 16.50 -15.19 -8.88
CA SER A 376 16.40 -16.43 -8.08
C SER A 376 17.75 -17.12 -7.86
N GLU A 377 18.69 -17.02 -8.78
CA GLU A 377 20.00 -17.65 -8.66
C GLU A 377 20.79 -17.11 -7.45
N PHE A 378 20.67 -15.82 -7.16
CA PHE A 378 21.26 -15.22 -5.98
C PHE A 378 20.62 -15.75 -4.69
N PHE A 379 19.30 -15.82 -4.66
CA PHE A 379 18.56 -16.33 -3.50
C PHE A 379 18.82 -17.81 -3.23
N GLU A 380 18.89 -18.64 -4.29
CA GLU A 380 19.21 -20.07 -4.17
C GLU A 380 20.62 -20.29 -3.58
N TYR A 381 21.60 -19.45 -3.99
CA TYR A 381 22.94 -19.45 -3.38
C TYR A 381 22.87 -19.09 -1.89
N VAL A 382 22.12 -18.04 -1.54
CA VAL A 382 22.00 -17.57 -0.16
C VAL A 382 21.27 -18.61 0.70
N GLU A 383 20.14 -19.13 0.23
CA GLU A 383 19.36 -20.16 0.95
C GLU A 383 20.22 -21.38 1.25
N LYS A 384 20.95 -21.87 0.26
CA LYS A 384 21.83 -23.02 0.39
C LYS A 384 22.97 -22.84 1.39
N ASN A 385 23.57 -21.64 1.45
CA ASN A 385 24.82 -21.43 2.19
C ASN A 385 24.66 -20.67 3.51
N TYR A 386 23.54 -19.92 3.68
CA TYR A 386 23.39 -18.95 4.77
C TYR A 386 22.03 -18.96 5.48
N ALA A 387 21.05 -19.76 5.05
CA ALA A 387 19.67 -19.73 5.56
C ALA A 387 19.55 -19.73 7.08
N ASP A 388 20.36 -20.55 7.76
CA ASP A 388 20.32 -20.71 9.23
C ASP A 388 20.98 -19.55 9.99
N ARG A 389 21.69 -18.66 9.29
CA ARG A 389 22.42 -17.52 9.88
C ARG A 389 21.77 -16.16 9.60
N LEU A 390 20.69 -16.16 8.82
CA LEU A 390 19.99 -14.94 8.47
C LEU A 390 19.13 -14.44 9.64
N PRO A 391 19.09 -13.13 9.87
CA PRO A 391 18.20 -12.56 10.87
C PRO A 391 16.74 -12.78 10.48
N VAL A 392 15.87 -12.78 11.50
CA VAL A 392 14.42 -12.96 11.34
C VAL A 392 13.72 -11.72 11.84
N TYR A 393 12.83 -11.15 11.03
CA TYR A 393 12.00 -9.99 11.40
C TYR A 393 10.52 -10.33 11.21
N GLN A 394 9.74 -10.19 12.29
CA GLN A 394 8.27 -10.31 12.29
C GLN A 394 7.69 -8.92 12.55
N LYS A 395 7.77 -8.06 11.52
CA LYS A 395 7.40 -6.64 11.59
C LYS A 395 6.80 -6.20 10.27
N ALA A 396 5.81 -5.29 10.33
CA ALA A 396 5.27 -4.69 9.13
C ALA A 396 6.34 -3.86 8.40
N TRP A 397 6.42 -4.02 7.09
CA TRP A 397 7.32 -3.25 6.23
C TRP A 397 6.53 -2.16 5.51
N LEU A 398 6.19 -1.09 6.25
CA LEU A 398 5.31 -0.02 5.79
C LEU A 398 5.96 0.81 4.69
N ASP A 399 5.16 1.18 3.69
CA ASP A 399 5.63 1.84 2.49
C ASP A 399 5.60 3.37 2.61
N TRP A 400 6.68 4.01 2.14
CA TRP A 400 6.82 5.46 2.06
C TRP A 400 6.08 6.09 0.86
N TRP A 401 5.69 5.32 -0.16
CA TRP A 401 5.01 5.82 -1.35
C TRP A 401 3.50 6.06 -1.16
N THR A 402 2.93 5.58 -0.06
CA THR A 402 1.48 5.64 0.19
C THR A 402 0.91 7.05 0.32
N ASP A 403 1.73 8.05 0.58
CA ASP A 403 1.33 9.46 0.63
C ASP A 403 0.82 9.99 -0.72
N GLY A 404 1.18 9.33 -1.83
CA GLY A 404 0.65 9.60 -3.16
C GLY A 404 -0.88 9.51 -3.23
N ALA A 405 -1.49 8.63 -2.44
CA ALA A 405 -2.94 8.54 -2.30
C ALA A 405 -3.58 9.87 -1.83
N GLY A 406 -2.88 10.65 -1.00
CA GLY A 406 -3.32 11.96 -0.57
C GLY A 406 -3.23 13.04 -1.65
N SER A 407 -2.43 12.83 -2.71
CA SER A 407 -2.32 13.77 -3.83
C SER A 407 -3.52 13.70 -4.81
N SER A 408 -4.35 12.68 -4.65
CA SER A 408 -5.58 12.44 -5.42
C SER A 408 -6.69 11.88 -4.53
N SER A 409 -6.97 12.58 -3.46
CA SER A 409 -7.83 12.16 -2.34
C SER A 409 -9.23 11.73 -2.77
N ARG A 410 -9.82 12.38 -3.78
CA ARG A 410 -11.14 12.02 -4.34
C ARG A 410 -11.10 10.65 -5.01
N GLU A 411 -10.16 10.44 -5.88
CA GLU A 411 -10.00 9.19 -6.63
C GLU A 411 -9.61 8.03 -5.68
N THR A 412 -8.81 8.30 -4.67
CA THR A 412 -8.54 7.35 -3.58
C THR A 412 -9.82 6.95 -2.85
N ALA A 413 -10.70 7.91 -2.53
CA ALA A 413 -11.99 7.63 -1.91
C ALA A 413 -12.89 6.75 -2.81
N GLU A 414 -12.87 6.97 -4.14
CA GLU A 414 -13.66 6.16 -5.08
C GLU A 414 -13.14 4.72 -5.19
N VAL A 415 -11.81 4.52 -5.18
CA VAL A 415 -11.22 3.17 -5.14
C VAL A 415 -11.56 2.47 -3.82
N ARG A 416 -11.51 3.15 -2.68
CA ARG A 416 -11.91 2.56 -1.40
C ARG A 416 -13.40 2.19 -1.34
N LYS A 417 -14.28 2.99 -1.95
CA LYS A 417 -15.70 2.62 -2.14
C LYS A 417 -15.84 1.37 -3.02
N THR A 418 -15.04 1.28 -4.09
CA THR A 418 -14.99 0.09 -4.95
C THR A 418 -14.59 -1.14 -4.15
N GLN A 419 -13.53 -1.08 -3.36
CA GLN A 419 -13.07 -2.19 -2.50
C GLN A 419 -14.17 -2.64 -1.53
N ASN A 420 -14.83 -1.67 -0.87
CA ASN A 420 -15.91 -1.96 0.08
C ASN A 420 -17.11 -2.62 -0.61
N LEU A 421 -17.53 -2.10 -1.76
CA LEU A 421 -18.68 -2.63 -2.49
C LEU A 421 -18.35 -3.99 -3.12
N LYS A 422 -17.14 -4.18 -3.65
CA LYS A 422 -16.63 -5.46 -4.15
C LYS A 422 -16.73 -6.56 -3.10
N GLN A 423 -16.31 -6.26 -1.87
CA GLN A 423 -16.41 -7.18 -0.73
C GLN A 423 -17.86 -7.62 -0.47
N VAL A 424 -18.80 -6.68 -0.52
CA VAL A 424 -20.22 -6.92 -0.32
C VAL A 424 -20.79 -7.79 -1.44
N ASP A 425 -20.42 -7.51 -2.69
CA ASP A 425 -20.98 -8.16 -3.88
C ASP A 425 -20.45 -9.56 -4.07
N GLU A 426 -19.14 -9.78 -3.84
CA GLU A 426 -18.59 -11.14 -3.81
C GLU A 426 -19.29 -12.01 -2.75
N GLY A 427 -19.59 -11.42 -1.57
CA GLY A 427 -20.42 -12.07 -0.56
C GLY A 427 -21.83 -12.41 -1.02
N LEU A 428 -22.50 -11.51 -1.74
CA LEU A 428 -23.83 -11.77 -2.32
C LEU A 428 -23.78 -12.88 -3.38
N PHE A 429 -22.77 -12.88 -4.25
CA PHE A 429 -22.58 -13.94 -5.24
C PHE A 429 -22.27 -15.29 -4.56
N ALA A 430 -21.47 -15.29 -3.49
CA ALA A 430 -21.23 -16.49 -2.69
C ALA A 430 -22.54 -17.00 -2.06
N MET A 431 -23.33 -16.12 -1.44
CA MET A 431 -24.63 -16.47 -0.89
C MET A 431 -25.59 -16.99 -1.96
N THR A 432 -25.57 -16.41 -3.16
CA THR A 432 -26.34 -16.90 -4.32
C THR A 432 -25.93 -18.32 -4.70
N ALA A 433 -24.64 -18.57 -4.86
CA ALA A 433 -24.09 -19.90 -5.20
C ALA A 433 -24.40 -20.93 -4.10
N LEU A 434 -24.23 -20.55 -2.84
CA LEU A 434 -24.57 -21.38 -1.68
C LEU A 434 -26.04 -21.81 -1.68
N ASN A 435 -26.96 -20.95 -2.11
CA ASN A 435 -28.37 -21.24 -2.24
C ASN A 435 -28.75 -21.95 -3.57
N GLY A 436 -27.77 -22.32 -4.37
CA GLY A 436 -27.97 -23.00 -5.67
C GLY A 436 -28.43 -22.10 -6.80
N GLY A 437 -28.28 -20.79 -6.65
CA GLY A 437 -28.56 -19.81 -7.69
C GLY A 437 -27.49 -19.81 -8.79
N ALA A 438 -27.92 -19.55 -10.02
CA ALA A 438 -27.02 -19.46 -11.18
C ALA A 438 -26.30 -18.10 -11.20
N LEU A 439 -24.99 -18.14 -11.47
CA LEU A 439 -24.15 -16.97 -11.70
C LEU A 439 -23.94 -16.75 -13.21
N ASN A 440 -23.64 -15.50 -13.57
CA ASN A 440 -23.26 -15.17 -14.94
C ASN A 440 -21.96 -15.88 -15.32
N PRO A 441 -21.87 -16.56 -16.47
CA PRO A 441 -20.61 -17.18 -16.94
C PRO A 441 -19.46 -16.19 -17.10
N GLY A 442 -19.74 -14.90 -17.37
CA GLY A 442 -18.76 -13.83 -17.49
C GLY A 442 -18.34 -13.15 -16.16
N LEU A 443 -18.98 -13.49 -15.05
CA LEU A 443 -18.82 -12.81 -13.77
C LEU A 443 -17.35 -12.68 -13.34
N GLN A 444 -16.55 -13.73 -13.48
CA GLN A 444 -15.15 -13.67 -13.07
C GLN A 444 -14.35 -12.64 -13.88
N ALA A 445 -14.58 -12.56 -15.18
CA ALA A 445 -13.91 -11.57 -16.03
C ALA A 445 -14.33 -10.14 -15.69
N GLU A 446 -15.57 -9.91 -15.28
CA GLU A 446 -16.05 -8.61 -14.81
C GLU A 446 -15.39 -8.20 -13.48
N ILE A 447 -15.34 -9.13 -12.51
CA ILE A 447 -14.65 -8.93 -11.23
C ILE A 447 -13.15 -8.64 -11.45
N ASP A 448 -12.50 -9.44 -12.30
CA ASP A 448 -11.07 -9.26 -12.62
C ASP A 448 -10.81 -7.90 -13.27
N HIS A 449 -11.69 -7.45 -14.17
CA HIS A 449 -11.55 -6.14 -14.82
C HIS A 449 -11.73 -4.97 -13.83
N ILE A 450 -12.68 -5.06 -12.91
CA ILE A 450 -12.88 -4.06 -11.84
C ILE A 450 -11.66 -4.03 -10.93
N ALA A 451 -11.17 -5.21 -10.51
CA ALA A 451 -9.99 -5.33 -9.68
C ALA A 451 -8.73 -4.77 -10.37
N GLU A 452 -8.53 -5.06 -11.66
CA GLU A 452 -7.42 -4.52 -12.44
C GLU A 452 -7.42 -2.99 -12.47
N ASN A 453 -8.58 -2.35 -12.67
CA ASN A 453 -8.69 -0.89 -12.61
C ASN A 453 -8.35 -0.35 -11.21
N ALA A 454 -8.85 -0.96 -10.14
CA ALA A 454 -8.52 -0.56 -8.77
C ALA A 454 -7.01 -0.74 -8.48
N ILE A 455 -6.39 -1.81 -8.96
CA ILE A 455 -4.95 -2.09 -8.85
C ILE A 455 -4.12 -1.07 -9.65
N PHE A 456 -4.50 -0.74 -10.88
CA PHE A 456 -3.79 0.27 -11.68
C PHE A 456 -3.85 1.67 -11.06
N TYR A 457 -4.93 1.97 -10.35
CA TYR A 457 -4.96 3.21 -9.57
C TYR A 457 -4.02 3.13 -8.35
N ASP A 458 -3.92 1.98 -7.70
CA ASP A 458 -3.09 1.75 -6.50
C ASP A 458 -1.60 1.57 -6.82
N GLU A 459 -1.24 1.36 -8.08
CA GLU A 459 0.13 1.35 -8.57
C GLU A 459 0.84 2.67 -8.21
N HIS A 460 2.12 2.62 -7.86
CA HIS A 460 2.88 3.69 -7.19
C HIS A 460 3.03 5.01 -7.98
N THR A 461 2.69 5.05 -9.26
CA THR A 461 2.86 6.23 -10.13
C THR A 461 1.59 7.07 -10.17
N PHE A 462 1.56 8.19 -9.44
CA PHE A 462 0.37 9.07 -9.32
C PHE A 462 0.32 10.23 -10.34
N GLY A 463 1.28 10.33 -11.26
CA GLY A 463 1.30 11.36 -12.30
C GLY A 463 2.58 11.32 -13.14
N ALA A 464 2.70 12.28 -14.08
CA ALA A 464 3.87 12.42 -14.96
C ALA A 464 5.12 12.88 -14.17
N ASP A 465 6.31 12.59 -14.71
CA ASP A 465 7.59 13.06 -14.17
C ASP A 465 7.66 14.60 -14.09
N GLU A 466 7.00 15.29 -15.01
CA GLU A 466 6.93 16.75 -15.08
C GLU A 466 5.70 17.37 -14.38
N SER A 467 4.88 16.57 -13.69
CA SER A 467 3.58 16.99 -13.15
C SER A 467 3.67 18.20 -12.21
N ILE A 468 4.79 18.38 -11.53
CA ILE A 468 5.02 19.51 -10.61
C ILE A 468 5.56 20.73 -11.34
N ASP A 469 6.57 20.54 -12.21
CA ASP A 469 7.19 21.68 -12.92
C ASP A 469 6.30 22.22 -14.05
N HIS A 470 5.50 21.33 -14.66
CA HIS A 470 4.60 21.64 -15.77
C HIS A 470 3.18 21.10 -15.53
N PRO A 471 2.48 21.57 -14.48
CA PRO A 471 1.20 20.98 -14.02
C PRO A 471 0.07 21.10 -15.05
N TYR A 472 0.20 21.98 -16.04
CA TYR A 472 -0.81 22.24 -17.08
C TYR A 472 -0.36 21.77 -18.47
N SER A 473 0.75 21.03 -18.60
CA SER A 473 1.18 20.47 -19.90
C SER A 473 0.19 19.42 -20.36
N GLU A 474 0.14 19.19 -21.69
CA GLU A 474 -0.71 18.16 -22.30
C GLU A 474 -0.33 16.76 -21.75
N ASN A 475 0.96 16.49 -21.58
CA ASN A 475 1.44 15.20 -21.08
C ASN A 475 1.00 14.97 -19.63
N THR A 476 1.14 15.97 -18.75
CA THR A 476 0.65 15.92 -17.37
C THR A 476 -0.85 15.67 -17.31
N ALA A 477 -1.62 16.43 -18.09
CA ALA A 477 -3.08 16.28 -18.15
C ALA A 477 -3.50 14.89 -18.67
N ARG A 478 -2.86 14.40 -19.74
CA ARG A 478 -3.14 13.09 -20.33
C ARG A 478 -2.87 11.95 -19.34
N GLN A 479 -1.70 11.96 -18.70
CA GLN A 479 -1.34 10.93 -17.74
C GLN A 479 -2.28 10.94 -16.53
N TRP A 480 -2.64 12.12 -16.02
CA TRP A 480 -3.59 12.21 -14.92
C TRP A 480 -4.99 11.72 -15.32
N LEU A 481 -5.49 12.10 -16.50
CA LEU A 481 -6.79 11.62 -16.97
C LEU A 481 -6.84 10.10 -17.08
N GLN A 482 -5.77 9.46 -17.57
CA GLN A 482 -5.70 8.00 -17.63
C GLN A 482 -5.60 7.37 -16.23
N LYS A 483 -4.77 7.92 -15.33
CA LYS A 483 -4.65 7.44 -13.95
C LYS A 483 -5.97 7.58 -13.18
N GLY A 484 -6.60 8.75 -13.25
CA GLY A 484 -7.89 9.00 -12.60
C GLY A 484 -9.02 8.15 -13.16
N ALA A 485 -9.00 7.86 -14.48
CA ALA A 485 -10.01 7.01 -15.11
C ALA A 485 -10.07 5.61 -14.49
N TYR A 486 -8.95 5.03 -14.05
CA TYR A 486 -8.94 3.74 -13.37
C TYR A 486 -9.83 3.73 -12.13
N ALA A 487 -9.76 4.77 -11.29
CA ALA A 487 -10.61 4.89 -10.11
C ALA A 487 -12.11 5.01 -10.45
N TRP A 488 -12.43 5.88 -11.42
CA TRP A 488 -13.82 6.13 -11.83
C TRP A 488 -14.44 4.95 -12.56
N GLU A 489 -13.69 4.26 -13.43
CA GLU A 489 -14.18 3.05 -14.10
C GLU A 489 -14.38 1.90 -13.10
N ALA A 490 -13.46 1.70 -12.16
CA ALA A 490 -13.62 0.69 -11.13
C ALA A 490 -14.93 0.88 -10.36
N LEU A 491 -15.21 2.09 -9.85
CA LEU A 491 -16.45 2.35 -9.12
C LEU A 491 -17.69 2.28 -10.00
N LYS A 492 -17.65 2.81 -11.22
CA LYS A 492 -18.77 2.74 -12.18
C LYS A 492 -19.18 1.30 -12.43
N MET A 493 -18.22 0.44 -12.76
CA MET A 493 -18.48 -0.96 -13.04
C MET A 493 -18.91 -1.73 -11.79
N GLN A 494 -18.29 -1.44 -10.64
CA GLN A 494 -18.69 -2.07 -9.37
C GLN A 494 -20.12 -1.69 -8.97
N THR A 495 -20.57 -0.46 -9.25
CA THR A 495 -21.95 -0.03 -8.99
C THR A 495 -22.95 -0.81 -9.86
N LEU A 496 -22.61 -1.08 -11.11
CA LEU A 496 -23.44 -1.91 -12.00
C LEU A 496 -23.46 -3.37 -11.52
N LEU A 497 -22.30 -3.90 -11.14
CA LEU A 497 -22.15 -5.26 -10.63
C LEU A 497 -22.92 -5.46 -9.32
N HIS A 498 -23.05 -4.41 -8.50
CA HIS A 498 -23.84 -4.44 -7.26
C HIS A 498 -25.32 -4.71 -7.55
N GLU A 499 -25.90 -4.05 -8.54
CA GLU A 499 -27.29 -4.34 -8.94
C GLU A 499 -27.43 -5.76 -9.50
N GLU A 500 -26.47 -6.28 -10.25
CA GLU A 500 -26.47 -7.67 -10.69
C GLU A 500 -26.41 -8.63 -9.51
N ALA A 501 -25.53 -8.39 -8.53
CA ALA A 501 -25.41 -9.21 -7.33
C ALA A 501 -26.73 -9.29 -6.54
N LEU A 502 -27.39 -8.14 -6.37
CA LEU A 502 -28.72 -8.06 -5.76
C LEU A 502 -29.78 -8.80 -6.58
N ALA A 503 -29.77 -8.63 -7.92
CA ALA A 503 -30.73 -9.28 -8.81
C ALA A 503 -30.58 -10.82 -8.80
N ARG A 504 -29.32 -11.33 -8.75
CA ARG A 504 -29.03 -12.77 -8.63
C ARG A 504 -29.46 -13.35 -7.29
N TYR A 505 -29.42 -12.56 -6.20
CA TYR A 505 -29.86 -13.01 -4.88
C TYR A 505 -31.40 -12.83 -4.69
N GLN A 506 -32.06 -11.96 -5.47
CA GLN A 506 -33.48 -11.66 -5.34
C GLN A 506 -34.44 -12.88 -5.34
N PRO A 507 -34.20 -13.98 -6.08
CA PRO A 507 -35.06 -15.17 -6.05
C PRO A 507 -35.18 -15.83 -4.66
N PHE A 508 -34.28 -15.51 -3.73
CA PHE A 508 -34.30 -16.05 -2.35
C PHE A 508 -34.98 -15.12 -1.34
N LEU A 509 -35.53 -13.98 -1.82
CA LEU A 509 -36.21 -12.98 -1.01
C LEU A 509 -37.71 -13.03 -1.24
N LYS A 510 -38.49 -13.22 -0.15
CA LYS A 510 -39.95 -13.36 -0.20
C LYS A 510 -40.63 -11.99 -0.36
N LYS A 511 -41.56 -11.87 -1.32
CA LYS A 511 -42.55 -10.78 -1.38
C LYS A 511 -43.69 -11.06 -0.42
N ALA A 512 -44.36 -10.03 0.05
CA ALA A 512 -45.56 -10.09 0.92
C ALA A 512 -46.69 -9.27 0.31
N ASP A 513 -47.89 -9.44 0.84
CA ASP A 513 -49.08 -8.64 0.46
C ASP A 513 -49.04 -7.18 0.96
N PHE A 514 -47.90 -6.79 1.52
CA PHE A 514 -47.51 -5.44 1.92
C PHE A 514 -46.08 -5.14 1.46
N PRO A 515 -45.66 -3.87 1.35
CA PRO A 515 -44.28 -3.54 0.97
C PRO A 515 -43.29 -3.99 2.02
N VAL A 516 -42.12 -4.52 1.56
CA VAL A 516 -41.07 -5.02 2.45
C VAL A 516 -39.67 -4.50 2.02
N ILE A 517 -38.80 -4.36 3.02
CA ILE A 517 -37.38 -4.10 2.84
C ILE A 517 -36.63 -5.33 3.34
N HIS A 518 -35.84 -5.94 2.51
CA HIS A 518 -34.86 -6.97 2.89
C HIS A 518 -33.52 -6.30 3.16
N VAL A 519 -33.01 -6.45 4.37
CA VAL A 519 -31.66 -6.03 4.78
C VAL A 519 -30.77 -7.26 4.78
N ILE A 520 -29.74 -7.25 3.97
CA ILE A 520 -28.86 -8.40 3.75
C ILE A 520 -27.53 -8.14 4.46
N ASN A 521 -26.98 -9.14 5.08
CA ASN A 521 -25.65 -9.12 5.68
C ASN A 521 -24.78 -10.15 4.98
N SER A 522 -23.82 -9.68 4.18
CA SER A 522 -22.86 -10.54 3.47
C SER A 522 -21.61 -10.90 4.31
N LEU A 523 -21.55 -10.46 5.59
CA LEU A 523 -20.42 -10.74 6.47
C LEU A 523 -20.68 -11.94 7.38
N GLY A 524 -19.61 -12.57 7.83
CA GLY A 524 -19.64 -13.83 8.59
C GLY A 524 -20.01 -13.72 10.07
N TRP A 525 -20.59 -12.61 10.52
CA TRP A 525 -21.08 -12.44 11.89
C TRP A 525 -22.40 -11.65 11.96
N LYS A 526 -23.19 -11.94 12.96
CA LYS A 526 -24.42 -11.18 13.23
C LYS A 526 -24.06 -9.74 13.60
N ARG A 527 -24.66 -8.75 12.94
CA ARG A 527 -24.38 -7.35 13.20
C ARG A 527 -25.62 -6.46 13.27
N SER A 528 -25.48 -5.37 14.00
CA SER A 528 -26.41 -4.25 14.05
C SER A 528 -25.76 -3.02 13.47
N GLY A 529 -26.51 -2.12 12.88
CA GLY A 529 -25.93 -0.90 12.32
C GLY A 529 -26.91 -0.06 11.53
N THR A 530 -26.38 1.01 10.95
CA THR A 530 -27.12 1.90 10.07
C THR A 530 -27.28 1.28 8.70
N VAL A 531 -28.52 1.22 8.22
CA VAL A 531 -28.85 0.78 6.87
C VAL A 531 -29.31 2.00 6.07
N ARG A 532 -28.58 2.31 4.98
CA ARG A 532 -28.92 3.40 4.08
C ARG A 532 -29.50 2.84 2.79
N LEU A 533 -30.69 3.30 2.40
CA LEU A 533 -31.35 2.85 1.20
C LEU A 533 -32.13 3.98 0.51
N PHE A 534 -32.26 3.86 -0.80
CA PHE A 534 -33.20 4.70 -1.58
C PHE A 534 -34.51 3.96 -1.75
N VAL A 535 -35.65 4.66 -1.53
CA VAL A 535 -36.98 4.08 -1.73
C VAL A 535 -37.84 5.08 -2.50
N ASP A 536 -38.50 4.59 -3.55
CA ASP A 536 -39.43 5.35 -4.37
C ASP A 536 -40.68 5.76 -3.56
N PHE A 537 -41.25 6.93 -3.86
CA PHE A 537 -42.43 7.43 -3.17
C PHE A 537 -43.69 6.58 -3.38
N GLU A 538 -43.73 5.77 -4.44
CA GLU A 538 -44.80 4.78 -4.67
C GLU A 538 -44.79 3.69 -3.57
N VAL A 539 -43.61 3.29 -3.10
CA VAL A 539 -43.46 2.24 -2.08
C VAL A 539 -43.43 2.84 -0.68
N LEU A 540 -42.78 3.99 -0.48
CA LEU A 540 -42.65 4.68 0.79
C LEU A 540 -43.05 6.17 0.61
N PRO A 541 -44.35 6.50 0.68
CA PRO A 541 -44.85 7.84 0.44
C PRO A 541 -44.43 8.81 1.55
N ILE A 542 -43.93 10.00 1.17
CA ILE A 542 -43.48 11.04 2.10
C ILE A 542 -44.62 11.96 2.61
N LEU A 543 -45.81 11.87 2.01
CA LEU A 543 -46.98 12.64 2.40
C LEU A 543 -47.91 11.93 3.40
N LYS A 544 -47.49 10.72 3.83
CA LYS A 544 -48.21 9.89 4.79
C LYS A 544 -47.26 9.48 5.92
N ALA A 545 -47.81 9.21 7.10
CA ALA A 545 -47.03 8.66 8.19
C ALA A 545 -46.65 7.20 7.90
N VAL A 546 -45.36 6.87 8.06
CA VAL A 546 -44.81 5.56 7.76
C VAL A 546 -44.14 5.01 9.01
N LYS A 547 -44.31 3.71 9.27
CA LYS A 547 -43.59 2.92 10.26
C LYS A 547 -42.84 1.78 9.55
N ILE A 548 -41.63 1.52 10.00
CA ILE A 548 -40.86 0.34 9.57
C ILE A 548 -40.88 -0.67 10.71
N ILE A 549 -41.35 -1.89 10.46
CA ILE A 549 -41.56 -2.94 11.48
C ILE A 549 -40.65 -4.13 11.16
N ASP A 550 -39.85 -4.58 12.11
CA ASP A 550 -39.14 -5.86 12.04
C ASP A 550 -40.14 -7.02 12.12
N LEU A 551 -40.28 -7.79 11.06
CA LEU A 551 -41.23 -8.90 10.98
C LEU A 551 -40.95 -10.02 11.97
N ALA A 552 -39.70 -10.22 12.37
CA ALA A 552 -39.36 -11.30 13.31
C ALA A 552 -39.69 -10.95 14.75
N SER A 553 -39.55 -9.70 15.16
CA SER A 553 -39.79 -9.26 16.54
C SER A 553 -41.07 -8.47 16.72
N GLY A 554 -41.68 -7.95 15.65
CA GLY A 554 -42.82 -7.01 15.72
C GLY A 554 -42.43 -5.59 16.20
N ALA A 555 -41.17 -5.32 16.43
CA ALA A 555 -40.70 -4.03 16.93
C ALA A 555 -40.60 -2.97 15.82
N GLU A 556 -40.88 -1.72 16.16
CA GLU A 556 -40.67 -0.58 15.27
C GLU A 556 -39.13 -0.33 15.09
N VAL A 557 -38.69 -0.17 13.85
CA VAL A 557 -37.32 0.14 13.47
C VAL A 557 -37.20 1.65 13.27
N PRO A 558 -36.37 2.36 14.03
CA PRO A 558 -36.16 3.79 13.85
C PRO A 558 -35.70 4.09 12.41
N ALA A 559 -36.42 5.03 11.76
CA ALA A 559 -36.19 5.43 10.37
C ALA A 559 -36.11 6.95 10.23
N GLN A 560 -35.15 7.43 9.43
CA GLN A 560 -34.97 8.86 9.25
C GLN A 560 -34.66 9.16 7.76
N MET A 561 -35.48 10.04 7.18
CA MET A 561 -35.28 10.51 5.81
C MET A 561 -34.13 11.48 5.75
N GLN A 562 -33.30 11.32 4.73
CA GLN A 562 -32.10 12.13 4.50
C GLN A 562 -32.29 13.13 3.35
N GLN A 563 -32.17 12.64 2.15
CA GLN A 563 -32.18 13.43 0.91
C GLN A 563 -33.29 12.99 0.00
N LYS A 564 -34.00 13.96 -0.54
CA LYS A 564 -35.06 13.73 -1.54
C LYS A 564 -34.54 13.85 -2.96
N ARG A 565 -35.11 13.05 -3.84
CA ARG A 565 -35.14 13.23 -5.29
C ARG A 565 -36.57 13.48 -5.75
N ALA A 566 -36.77 13.62 -7.05
CA ALA A 566 -38.10 13.81 -7.60
C ALA A 566 -39.02 12.59 -7.39
N GLU A 567 -38.43 11.38 -7.44
CA GLU A 567 -39.12 10.09 -7.46
C GLU A 567 -39.08 9.33 -6.12
N GLY A 568 -38.19 9.71 -5.22
CA GLY A 568 -37.97 8.96 -3.96
C GLY A 568 -37.09 9.71 -2.97
N ALA A 569 -36.73 9.02 -1.91
CA ALA A 569 -35.83 9.56 -0.88
C ALA A 569 -34.83 8.53 -0.37
N TRP A 570 -33.69 9.02 0.07
CA TRP A 570 -32.74 8.26 0.87
C TRP A 570 -33.22 8.21 2.31
N TRP A 571 -33.19 7.01 2.89
CA TRP A 571 -33.52 6.74 4.29
C TRP A 571 -32.33 6.12 5.00
N GLU A 572 -32.22 6.39 6.29
CA GLU A 572 -31.37 5.65 7.22
C GLU A 572 -32.24 4.95 8.24
N LEU A 573 -31.96 3.66 8.47
CA LEU A 573 -32.65 2.81 9.45
C LEU A 573 -31.65 2.35 10.50
N ASP A 574 -32.07 2.28 11.77
CA ASP A 574 -31.30 1.64 12.84
C ASP A 574 -31.75 0.17 12.97
N VAL A 575 -31.04 -0.74 12.29
CA VAL A 575 -31.41 -2.15 12.22
C VAL A 575 -30.53 -2.99 13.16
N LYS A 576 -31.20 -3.80 13.99
CA LYS A 576 -30.57 -4.68 14.98
C LYS A 576 -30.53 -6.12 14.48
N ASP A 577 -29.48 -6.84 14.87
CA ASP A 577 -29.35 -8.30 14.77
C ASP A 577 -29.65 -8.88 13.39
N VAL A 578 -29.00 -8.34 12.33
CA VAL A 578 -29.03 -8.96 10.99
C VAL A 578 -28.14 -10.21 11.02
N PRO A 579 -28.68 -11.41 10.70
CA PRO A 579 -27.93 -12.65 10.79
C PRO A 579 -26.64 -12.64 9.94
N ALA A 580 -25.64 -13.42 10.34
CA ALA A 580 -24.43 -13.65 9.53
C ALA A 580 -24.80 -14.29 8.18
N LEU A 581 -24.24 -13.83 7.08
CA LEU A 581 -24.53 -14.34 5.72
C LEU A 581 -26.03 -14.58 5.54
N GLY A 582 -26.86 -13.59 5.94
CA GLY A 582 -28.29 -13.79 6.06
C GLY A 582 -29.10 -12.53 5.80
N VAL A 583 -30.41 -12.64 6.05
CA VAL A 583 -31.41 -11.62 5.72
C VAL A 583 -32.32 -11.33 6.90
N LYS A 584 -32.61 -10.05 7.09
CA LYS A 584 -33.69 -9.55 7.97
C LYS A 584 -34.75 -8.85 7.12
N THR A 585 -36.02 -9.17 7.34
CA THR A 585 -37.13 -8.60 6.58
C THR A 585 -37.89 -7.58 7.44
N LEU A 586 -38.09 -6.38 6.90
CA LEU A 586 -38.80 -5.28 7.51
C LEU A 586 -40.06 -4.99 6.70
N LYS A 587 -41.16 -4.73 7.36
CA LYS A 587 -42.46 -4.33 6.77
C LYS A 587 -42.52 -2.80 6.72
N ILE A 588 -43.02 -2.25 5.63
CA ILE A 588 -43.42 -0.84 5.55
C ILE A 588 -44.94 -0.76 5.87
N GLU A 589 -45.32 -0.03 6.91
CA GLU A 589 -46.70 0.29 7.29
C GLU A 589 -46.99 1.75 6.95
N VAL A 590 -47.93 1.98 6.09
CA VAL A 590 -48.39 3.32 5.71
C VAL A 590 -49.74 3.60 6.37
N SER A 591 -49.88 4.75 7.02
CA SER A 591 -51.14 5.22 7.61
C SER A 591 -51.63 6.48 6.90
N GLU A 592 -52.93 6.80 7.03
CA GLU A 592 -53.50 8.02 6.42
C GLU A 592 -53.17 9.30 7.25
N ALA A 593 -52.45 9.20 8.33
CA ALA A 593 -51.99 10.33 9.12
C ALA A 593 -50.91 11.14 8.39
N ASP A 594 -50.80 12.42 8.70
CA ASP A 594 -49.71 13.27 8.22
C ASP A 594 -48.34 12.80 8.74
N PRO A 595 -47.27 12.92 7.96
CA PRO A 595 -45.94 12.56 8.41
C PRO A 595 -45.48 13.48 9.54
N ALA A 596 -44.73 12.94 10.48
CA ALA A 596 -44.07 13.74 11.51
C ALA A 596 -43.06 14.72 10.82
N LYS A 597 -43.17 16.01 11.15
CA LYS A 597 -42.24 17.00 10.62
C LYS A 597 -40.86 16.75 11.23
N PRO A 598 -39.77 16.82 10.43
CA PRO A 598 -38.44 16.76 10.97
C PRO A 598 -38.25 17.87 12.03
N ALA A 599 -37.82 17.49 13.22
CA ALA A 599 -37.45 18.43 14.25
C ALA A 599 -36.01 18.90 14.08
N LEU A 600 -35.73 20.15 14.42
CA LEU A 600 -34.37 20.64 14.54
C LEU A 600 -33.77 20.18 15.88
N ALA A 601 -32.47 20.07 15.95
CA ALA A 601 -31.76 19.82 17.18
C ALA A 601 -32.16 20.83 18.28
N THR A 602 -32.19 20.37 19.51
CA THR A 602 -32.65 21.20 20.63
C THR A 602 -31.63 22.29 20.98
N GLN A 603 -30.37 22.00 20.82
CA GLN A 603 -29.23 22.88 21.12
C GLN A 603 -28.24 22.97 19.96
N THR A 604 -27.41 23.99 19.94
CA THR A 604 -26.33 24.20 18.96
C THR A 604 -24.94 23.80 19.50
N GLU A 605 -24.80 23.56 20.78
CA GLU A 605 -23.49 23.35 21.40
C GLU A 605 -23.33 21.98 22.04
N THR A 606 -24.43 21.27 22.30
CA THR A 606 -24.38 20.01 23.03
C THR A 606 -25.31 18.98 22.38
N LEU A 607 -24.78 17.78 22.15
CA LEU A 607 -25.57 16.59 21.85
C LEU A 607 -25.35 15.55 22.95
N GLN A 608 -26.42 14.80 23.30
CA GLN A 608 -26.28 13.71 24.24
C GLN A 608 -27.24 12.57 23.96
N ASN A 609 -26.81 11.37 24.25
CA ASN A 609 -27.59 10.15 24.25
C ASN A 609 -27.32 9.34 25.54
N GLN A 610 -27.73 8.07 25.56
CA GLN A 610 -27.43 7.18 26.69
C GLN A 610 -25.93 6.85 26.85
N PHE A 611 -25.09 6.99 25.79
CA PHE A 611 -23.68 6.61 25.77
C PHE A 611 -22.74 7.80 25.94
N TYR A 612 -23.04 8.91 25.25
CA TYR A 612 -22.16 10.08 25.18
C TYR A 612 -22.86 11.37 25.55
N LYS A 613 -22.03 12.31 26.06
CA LYS A 613 -22.32 13.73 26.03
C LYS A 613 -21.16 14.41 25.30
N LEU A 614 -21.44 15.13 24.22
CA LEU A 614 -20.45 15.88 23.48
C LEU A 614 -20.76 17.39 23.50
N VAL A 615 -19.73 18.20 23.49
CA VAL A 615 -19.81 19.67 23.51
C VAL A 615 -18.99 20.22 22.35
N ILE A 616 -19.56 21.17 21.62
CA ILE A 616 -18.93 21.83 20.48
C ILE A 616 -18.30 23.15 20.94
N ASP A 617 -17.07 23.41 20.55
CA ASP A 617 -16.43 24.71 20.65
C ASP A 617 -16.85 25.58 19.46
N LYS A 618 -17.50 26.70 19.73
CA LYS A 618 -17.97 27.65 18.71
C LYS A 618 -16.87 28.34 17.92
N GLN A 619 -15.67 28.45 18.49
CA GLN A 619 -14.55 29.13 17.82
C GLN A 619 -13.91 28.25 16.78
N THR A 620 -13.86 26.95 17.01
CA THR A 620 -13.24 25.96 16.13
C THR A 620 -14.24 25.10 15.37
N GLY A 621 -15.53 25.10 15.76
CA GLY A 621 -16.54 24.22 15.20
C GLY A 621 -16.34 22.73 15.50
N ALA A 622 -15.42 22.40 16.40
CA ALA A 622 -14.98 21.04 16.68
C ALA A 622 -15.44 20.57 18.08
N ILE A 623 -15.31 19.28 18.38
CA ILE A 623 -15.72 18.70 19.65
C ILE A 623 -14.68 18.99 20.71
N SER A 624 -15.02 19.83 21.70
CA SER A 624 -14.16 20.18 22.83
C SER A 624 -14.29 19.24 24.02
N SER A 625 -15.38 18.47 24.11
CA SER A 625 -15.60 17.44 25.14
C SER A 625 -16.40 16.29 24.54
N LEU A 626 -15.98 15.08 24.82
CA LEU A 626 -16.66 13.84 24.48
C LEU A 626 -16.64 12.94 25.72
N PHE A 627 -17.62 13.08 26.60
CA PHE A 627 -17.71 12.29 27.79
C PHE A 627 -18.43 10.96 27.54
N ASP A 628 -17.72 9.86 27.76
CA ASP A 628 -18.28 8.50 27.69
C ASP A 628 -18.93 8.14 29.05
N LYS A 629 -20.25 7.92 29.05
CA LYS A 629 -21.02 7.62 30.25
C LYS A 629 -20.82 6.19 30.77
N GLU A 630 -20.44 5.24 29.89
CA GLU A 630 -20.18 3.84 30.29
C GLU A 630 -18.76 3.64 30.84
N LEU A 631 -17.79 4.34 30.27
CA LEU A 631 -16.41 4.37 30.75
C LEU A 631 -16.24 5.36 31.91
N ASN A 632 -17.21 6.31 32.08
CA ASN A 632 -17.13 7.45 33.00
C ASN A 632 -15.85 8.25 32.81
N LEU A 633 -15.55 8.61 31.57
CA LEU A 633 -14.27 9.21 31.19
C LEU A 633 -14.47 10.30 30.11
N GLU A 634 -13.73 11.42 30.28
CA GLU A 634 -13.53 12.40 29.19
C GLU A 634 -12.54 11.84 28.19
N LEU A 635 -12.92 11.79 26.92
CA LEU A 635 -12.15 11.19 25.85
C LEU A 635 -11.29 12.22 25.07
N VAL A 636 -11.52 13.52 25.27
CA VAL A 636 -10.73 14.60 24.64
C VAL A 636 -9.54 14.94 25.52
N ASP A 637 -8.34 15.06 24.95
CA ASP A 637 -7.20 15.69 25.59
C ASP A 637 -7.43 17.22 25.64
N THR A 638 -7.97 17.70 26.75
CA THR A 638 -8.29 19.13 26.94
C THR A 638 -7.07 20.04 26.99
N GLN A 639 -5.86 19.49 27.16
CA GLN A 639 -4.59 20.23 27.14
C GLN A 639 -4.01 20.32 25.73
N ASN A 640 -4.55 19.59 24.76
CA ASN A 640 -4.13 19.67 23.39
C ASN A 640 -4.61 20.98 22.74
N PRO A 641 -3.83 21.65 21.90
CA PRO A 641 -4.27 22.85 21.20
C PRO A 641 -5.42 22.56 20.22
N TRP A 642 -5.49 21.34 19.70
CA TRP A 642 -6.53 20.91 18.76
C TRP A 642 -7.72 20.27 19.47
N LYS A 643 -8.86 20.20 18.76
CA LYS A 643 -10.09 19.55 19.21
C LYS A 643 -10.44 18.37 18.28
N ILE A 644 -11.31 17.44 18.75
CA ILE A 644 -11.74 16.30 17.91
C ILE A 644 -12.53 16.83 16.71
N GLY A 645 -12.10 16.41 15.50
CA GLY A 645 -12.73 16.85 14.26
C GLY A 645 -12.31 18.25 13.81
N GLN A 646 -11.28 18.87 14.38
CA GLN A 646 -10.79 20.15 13.92
C GLN A 646 -10.03 20.01 12.61
N ALA A 647 -10.45 20.72 11.58
CA ALA A 647 -9.73 20.80 10.30
C ALA A 647 -8.54 21.75 10.41
N ILE A 648 -7.42 21.33 9.82
CA ILE A 648 -6.14 22.02 9.87
C ILE A 648 -5.58 22.06 8.45
N HIS A 649 -5.13 23.24 8.04
CA HIS A 649 -4.36 23.44 6.82
C HIS A 649 -2.89 23.59 7.17
N GLU A 650 -2.04 22.85 6.42
CA GLU A 650 -0.59 22.92 6.50
C GLU A 650 -0.02 23.52 5.21
N ALA A 651 0.93 24.41 5.33
CA ALA A 651 1.68 24.96 4.21
C ALA A 651 3.18 24.80 4.42
N LEU A 652 3.89 24.53 3.33
CA LEU A 652 5.34 24.46 3.28
C LEU A 652 5.88 25.59 2.42
N PRO A 653 7.02 26.22 2.78
CA PRO A 653 7.60 27.29 1.97
C PRO A 653 8.15 26.78 0.64
N LYS A 654 8.61 25.51 0.60
CA LYS A 654 9.11 24.80 -0.59
C LYS A 654 8.98 23.31 -0.37
N ARG A 655 8.89 22.54 -1.48
CA ARG A 655 8.76 21.06 -1.46
C ARG A 655 9.95 20.32 -0.83
N ASP A 656 11.13 20.92 -0.82
CA ASP A 656 12.37 20.39 -0.24
C ASP A 656 12.68 20.92 1.17
N LYS A 657 11.75 21.71 1.75
CA LYS A 657 11.88 22.31 3.08
C LYS A 657 10.66 22.02 3.93
N TYR A 658 10.84 21.14 4.88
CA TYR A 658 9.80 20.71 5.83
C TYR A 658 9.64 21.69 7.01
N GLU A 659 9.64 23.01 6.73
CA GLU A 659 9.33 24.05 7.71
C GLU A 659 7.80 24.25 7.73
N LEU A 660 7.10 23.36 8.46
CA LEU A 660 5.64 23.28 8.46
C LEU A 660 5.01 24.48 9.18
N SER A 661 4.00 25.08 8.56
CA SER A 661 3.14 26.08 9.19
C SER A 661 1.68 25.60 9.17
N HIS A 662 0.99 25.78 10.30
CA HIS A 662 -0.39 25.30 10.44
C HIS A 662 -1.35 26.45 10.69
N SER A 663 -2.49 26.41 10.02
CA SER A 663 -3.64 27.28 10.25
C SER A 663 -4.90 26.45 10.44
N THR A 664 -5.90 27.00 11.07
CA THR A 664 -7.18 26.33 11.32
C THR A 664 -8.34 27.13 10.76
N VAL A 665 -9.55 26.62 10.95
CA VAL A 665 -10.78 27.27 10.50
C VAL A 665 -10.98 28.66 11.12
N SER A 666 -11.63 29.53 10.35
CA SER A 666 -12.08 30.87 10.76
C SER A 666 -13.54 31.09 10.30
N GLU A 667 -14.15 32.18 10.72
CA GLU A 667 -15.53 32.54 10.37
C GLU A 667 -16.53 31.39 10.63
N VAL A 668 -16.41 30.75 11.79
CA VAL A 668 -17.16 29.55 12.16
C VAL A 668 -18.62 29.90 12.45
N LEU A 669 -19.53 29.27 11.73
CA LEU A 669 -20.96 29.31 11.94
C LEU A 669 -21.44 27.95 12.44
N VAL A 670 -22.07 27.91 13.61
CA VAL A 670 -22.65 26.70 14.22
C VAL A 670 -24.17 26.78 14.17
N GLU A 671 -24.80 25.83 13.53
CA GLU A 671 -26.24 25.78 13.32
C GLU A 671 -26.86 24.48 13.88
N LYS A 672 -28.16 24.55 14.18
CA LYS A 672 -28.93 23.37 14.53
C LYS A 672 -29.08 22.47 13.31
N GLY A 673 -28.66 21.22 13.44
CA GLY A 673 -28.97 20.19 12.46
C GLY A 673 -30.33 19.53 12.70
N THR A 674 -30.48 18.31 12.29
CA THR A 674 -31.72 17.51 12.39
C THR A 674 -31.77 16.76 13.71
N ASN A 675 -32.95 16.67 14.30
CA ASN A 675 -33.25 15.75 15.40
C ASN A 675 -34.24 14.67 14.89
N GLY A 676 -33.70 13.58 14.37
CA GLY A 676 -34.42 12.46 13.79
C GLY A 676 -34.58 11.29 14.78
N GLN A 677 -35.11 10.18 14.29
CA GLN A 677 -35.27 8.95 15.09
C GLN A 677 -33.96 8.17 15.24
N VAL A 678 -33.06 8.27 14.23
CA VAL A 678 -31.79 7.51 14.17
C VAL A 678 -30.67 8.28 14.83
N TRP A 679 -30.55 9.58 14.51
CA TRP A 679 -29.51 10.46 15.04
C TRP A 679 -29.98 11.92 15.18
N GLU A 680 -29.24 12.66 16.00
CA GLU A 680 -29.34 14.12 16.15
C GLU A 680 -28.02 14.72 15.67
N SER A 681 -28.06 15.92 15.03
CA SER A 681 -26.85 16.56 14.47
C SER A 681 -26.72 18.04 14.80
N ILE A 682 -25.50 18.52 14.70
CA ILE A 682 -25.10 19.93 14.63
C ILE A 682 -24.37 20.13 13.31
N LYS A 683 -24.63 21.27 12.64
CA LYS A 683 -23.95 21.65 11.41
C LYS A 683 -23.01 22.81 11.66
N ILE A 684 -21.86 22.73 11.05
CA ILE A 684 -20.82 23.74 11.11
C ILE A 684 -20.43 24.12 9.69
N ALA A 685 -20.30 25.41 9.42
CA ALA A 685 -19.70 25.93 8.19
C ALA A 685 -18.56 26.90 8.58
N ALA A 686 -17.45 26.83 7.89
CA ALA A 686 -16.27 27.61 8.20
C ALA A 686 -15.41 27.91 6.98
N GLU A 687 -14.52 28.89 7.09
CA GLU A 687 -13.44 29.11 6.14
C GLU A 687 -12.21 28.32 6.57
N LEU A 688 -11.51 27.71 5.60
CA LEU A 688 -10.22 27.06 5.78
C LEU A 688 -9.29 27.52 4.66
N ALA A 689 -8.03 27.76 4.95
CA ALA A 689 -7.05 28.10 3.92
C ALA A 689 -7.05 27.02 2.81
N GLY A 690 -6.87 27.44 1.56
CA GLY A 690 -6.92 26.52 0.40
C GLY A 690 -8.31 26.11 -0.03
N THR A 691 -9.39 26.58 0.61
CA THR A 691 -10.77 26.32 0.20
C THR A 691 -11.46 27.61 -0.28
N ASP A 692 -12.54 27.42 -1.08
CA ASP A 692 -13.37 28.54 -1.53
C ASP A 692 -14.06 29.18 -0.32
N LYS A 693 -14.11 30.49 -0.29
CA LYS A 693 -14.75 31.26 0.79
C LYS A 693 -16.28 31.20 0.78
N GLY A 694 -16.84 30.60 -0.26
CA GLY A 694 -18.28 30.54 -0.46
C GLY A 694 -18.88 31.87 -0.95
N THR A 695 -20.13 31.81 -1.34
CA THR A 695 -20.97 32.97 -1.70
C THR A 695 -22.29 32.83 -0.97
N ASP A 696 -23.16 33.87 -1.02
CA ASP A 696 -24.52 33.76 -0.44
C ASP A 696 -25.36 32.60 -0.98
N LYS A 697 -24.91 31.93 -2.04
CA LYS A 697 -25.57 30.78 -2.69
C LYS A 697 -24.77 29.49 -2.62
N SER A 698 -23.57 29.49 -2.07
CA SER A 698 -22.66 28.36 -1.98
C SER A 698 -22.17 28.24 -0.54
N PRO A 699 -22.01 27.01 0.01
CA PRO A 699 -21.48 26.84 1.36
C PRO A 699 -20.10 27.47 1.52
N LYS A 700 -19.78 27.94 2.72
CA LYS A 700 -18.45 28.35 3.10
C LYS A 700 -17.46 27.17 2.93
N GLY A 701 -16.28 27.44 2.57
CA GLY A 701 -15.20 26.55 2.14
C GLY A 701 -15.15 25.13 2.71
N ILE A 702 -15.42 24.95 4.01
CA ILE A 702 -15.52 23.62 4.63
C ILE A 702 -16.79 23.55 5.50
N GLU A 703 -17.50 22.45 5.38
CA GLU A 703 -18.65 22.14 6.22
C GLU A 703 -18.42 20.84 7.00
N LEU A 704 -18.92 20.77 8.22
CA LEU A 704 -18.91 19.60 9.08
C LEU A 704 -20.30 19.37 9.65
N GLU A 705 -20.85 18.16 9.46
CA GLU A 705 -22.03 17.70 10.20
C GLU A 705 -21.60 16.67 11.25
N ILE A 706 -21.82 16.98 12.53
CA ILE A 706 -21.56 16.08 13.66
C ILE A 706 -22.87 15.40 14.01
N ARG A 707 -22.92 14.07 13.90
CA ARG A 707 -24.08 13.23 14.19
C ARG A 707 -23.83 12.38 15.42
N LEU A 708 -24.77 12.39 16.36
CA LEU A 708 -24.80 11.49 17.50
C LEU A 708 -25.98 10.52 17.34
N TYR A 709 -25.65 9.22 17.20
CA TYR A 709 -26.66 8.18 17.03
C TYR A 709 -27.39 7.84 18.32
N LYS A 710 -28.73 7.75 18.28
CA LYS A 710 -29.54 7.62 19.49
C LYS A 710 -29.39 6.27 20.18
N ASN A 711 -29.37 5.18 19.41
CA ASN A 711 -29.37 3.81 19.94
C ASN A 711 -28.10 3.03 19.63
N MET A 712 -27.08 3.70 19.07
CA MET A 712 -25.76 3.15 18.80
C MET A 712 -24.70 3.98 19.51
N LYS A 713 -23.71 3.32 20.08
CA LYS A 713 -22.55 3.99 20.68
C LYS A 713 -21.61 4.48 19.57
N LYS A 714 -22.08 5.49 18.82
CA LYS A 714 -21.40 6.02 17.63
C LYS A 714 -21.56 7.53 17.49
N VAL A 715 -20.46 8.20 17.14
CA VAL A 715 -20.41 9.58 16.64
C VAL A 715 -19.93 9.53 15.21
N GLU A 716 -20.55 10.28 14.30
CA GLU A 716 -20.11 10.42 12.90
C GLU A 716 -19.78 11.89 12.61
N LEU A 717 -18.64 12.12 11.96
CA LEU A 717 -18.19 13.41 11.47
C LEU A 717 -18.20 13.36 9.94
N LYS A 718 -19.05 14.18 9.31
CA LYS A 718 -19.18 14.25 7.84
C LYS A 718 -18.68 15.59 7.33
N TYR A 719 -17.68 15.58 6.49
CA TYR A 719 -17.11 16.77 5.89
C TYR A 719 -17.51 16.92 4.44
N THR A 720 -17.68 18.17 4.02
CA THR A 720 -17.62 18.59 2.63
C THR A 720 -16.71 19.79 2.52
N ALA A 721 -15.96 19.90 1.43
CA ALA A 721 -15.08 21.01 1.19
C ALA A 721 -15.03 21.35 -0.30
N HIS A 722 -14.84 22.64 -0.61
CA HIS A 722 -14.61 23.13 -1.97
C HIS A 722 -13.17 23.63 -2.08
N LYS A 723 -12.30 22.80 -2.66
CA LYS A 723 -10.87 23.06 -2.78
C LYS A 723 -10.58 23.98 -3.94
N LEU A 724 -9.75 24.99 -3.69
CA LEU A 724 -9.18 25.86 -4.73
C LEU A 724 -7.97 25.19 -5.39
N ILE A 725 -7.68 25.59 -6.63
CA ILE A 725 -6.45 25.18 -7.32
C ILE A 725 -5.25 25.88 -6.64
N ILE A 726 -4.41 25.13 -5.97
CA ILE A 726 -3.16 25.61 -5.34
C ILE A 726 -2.05 24.63 -5.68
N THR A 727 -1.02 25.14 -6.37
CA THR A 727 0.17 24.36 -6.75
C THR A 727 1.31 24.47 -5.73
N ASP A 728 1.25 25.45 -4.83
CA ASP A 728 2.18 25.52 -3.70
C ASP A 728 2.00 24.32 -2.78
N PRO A 729 3.07 23.80 -2.15
CA PRO A 729 2.99 22.61 -1.33
C PRO A 729 2.16 22.85 -0.07
N GLU A 730 1.12 22.05 0.08
CA GLU A 730 0.14 22.12 1.17
C GLU A 730 -0.41 20.76 1.55
N ALA A 731 -1.08 20.70 2.69
CA ALA A 731 -1.85 19.54 3.13
C ALA A 731 -3.07 19.96 3.96
N THR A 732 -4.03 19.05 4.07
CA THR A 732 -5.20 19.19 4.94
C THR A 732 -5.27 18.00 5.90
N TYR A 733 -5.49 18.29 7.18
CA TYR A 733 -5.65 17.29 8.24
C TYR A 733 -6.96 17.45 8.99
N VAL A 734 -7.36 16.36 9.67
CA VAL A 734 -8.37 16.40 10.73
C VAL A 734 -7.76 15.81 12.00
N ALA A 735 -7.83 16.56 13.10
CA ALA A 735 -7.23 16.18 14.38
C ALA A 735 -8.19 15.35 15.26
N PHE A 736 -7.61 14.39 16.00
CA PHE A 736 -8.29 13.57 17.00
C PHE A 736 -7.38 13.47 18.24
N PRO A 737 -7.38 14.48 19.11
CA PRO A 737 -6.58 14.50 20.34
C PRO A 737 -7.31 13.71 21.44
N PHE A 738 -7.12 12.40 21.45
CA PHE A 738 -7.73 11.54 22.47
C PHE A 738 -6.90 11.48 23.74
N ALA A 739 -7.59 11.48 24.88
CA ALA A 739 -7.04 11.17 26.19
C ALA A 739 -7.61 9.84 26.69
N PHE A 740 -6.74 8.86 26.88
CA PHE A 740 -7.12 7.60 27.53
C PHE A 740 -5.97 7.15 28.45
N PRO A 741 -6.24 6.73 29.69
CA PRO A 741 -5.19 6.40 30.66
C PRO A 741 -4.28 5.26 30.17
N GLU A 742 -2.96 5.42 30.36
CA GLU A 742 -1.94 4.42 30.02
C GLU A 742 -2.12 3.81 28.63
N SER A 743 -2.41 4.66 27.64
CA SER A 743 -2.79 4.21 26.30
C SER A 743 -1.64 4.33 25.28
N ARG A 744 -1.82 3.63 24.18
CA ARG A 744 -0.99 3.66 22.99
C ARG A 744 -1.83 3.72 21.72
N ILE A 745 -1.24 4.21 20.65
CA ILE A 745 -1.87 4.16 19.32
C ILE A 745 -1.67 2.77 18.73
N VAL A 746 -2.78 2.17 18.28
CA VAL A 746 -2.83 0.87 17.62
C VAL A 746 -3.60 1.05 16.32
N PHE A 747 -3.12 0.48 15.23
CA PHE A 747 -3.81 0.55 13.94
C PHE A 747 -3.70 -0.75 13.17
N GLU A 748 -4.65 -0.97 12.28
CA GLU A 748 -4.63 -2.13 11.39
C GLU A 748 -4.06 -1.72 10.04
N THR A 749 -2.99 -2.38 9.62
CA THR A 749 -2.47 -2.35 8.25
C THR A 749 -2.88 -3.61 7.50
N ILE A 750 -2.50 -3.77 6.24
CA ILE A 750 -2.84 -4.97 5.46
C ILE A 750 -2.17 -6.21 6.06
N GLY A 751 -2.99 -7.12 6.56
CA GLY A 751 -2.56 -8.41 7.11
C GLY A 751 -2.27 -8.41 8.60
N GLY A 752 -2.38 -7.28 9.32
CA GLY A 752 -2.11 -7.31 10.76
C GLY A 752 -2.36 -6.00 11.49
N THR A 753 -2.26 -6.07 12.79
CA THR A 753 -2.40 -4.93 13.71
C THR A 753 -1.07 -4.68 14.41
N LEU A 754 -0.67 -3.43 14.50
CA LEU A 754 0.56 -3.02 15.18
C LEU A 754 0.35 -1.74 15.99
N SER A 755 1.26 -1.49 16.96
CA SER A 755 1.34 -0.22 17.66
C SER A 755 2.32 0.72 16.96
N GLN A 756 2.15 2.01 17.15
CA GLN A 756 3.12 3.01 16.69
C GLN A 756 4.53 2.65 17.14
N GLY A 757 5.48 2.59 16.22
CA GLY A 757 6.90 2.27 16.49
C GLY A 757 7.26 0.77 16.41
N GLU A 758 6.29 -0.13 16.16
CA GLU A 758 6.54 -1.57 16.05
C GLU A 758 6.88 -2.03 14.62
N GLN A 759 6.81 -1.14 13.62
CA GLN A 759 7.17 -1.44 12.24
C GLN A 759 8.66 -1.77 12.05
N LEU A 760 9.03 -2.28 10.88
CA LEU A 760 10.42 -2.51 10.52
C LEU A 760 11.22 -1.19 10.58
N PRO A 761 12.35 -1.13 11.30
CA PRO A 761 13.11 0.11 11.43
C PRO A 761 13.52 0.70 10.08
N GLY A 762 13.19 1.98 9.87
CA GLY A 762 13.43 2.70 8.60
C GLY A 762 12.35 2.52 7.53
N SER A 763 11.31 1.72 7.79
CA SER A 763 10.06 1.77 7.02
C SER A 763 9.24 3.02 7.38
N SER A 764 8.14 3.29 6.68
CA SER A 764 7.36 4.51 6.87
C SER A 764 7.04 4.79 8.34
N SER A 765 7.37 5.99 8.79
CA SER A 765 7.21 6.45 10.17
C SER A 765 6.49 7.80 10.26
N ASP A 766 6.60 8.63 9.22
CA ASP A 766 5.99 9.95 9.20
C ASP A 766 4.48 9.86 8.97
N TRP A 767 4.05 8.87 8.18
CA TRP A 767 2.64 8.54 7.95
C TRP A 767 2.44 7.02 7.88
N ASN A 768 1.19 6.61 8.06
CA ASN A 768 0.79 5.21 8.04
C ASN A 768 -0.53 5.05 7.30
N VAL A 769 -0.73 3.91 6.67
CA VAL A 769 -2.03 3.50 6.09
C VAL A 769 -2.79 2.67 7.11
N ALA A 770 -4.01 3.11 7.44
CA ALA A 770 -4.93 2.32 8.23
C ALA A 770 -6.02 1.70 7.35
N GLN A 771 -6.25 0.40 7.55
CA GLN A 771 -7.28 -0.34 6.81
C GLN A 771 -8.68 -0.14 7.42
N ASN A 772 -8.95 -0.78 8.54
CA ASN A 772 -10.27 -0.76 9.15
C ASN A 772 -10.36 0.20 10.33
N PHE A 773 -9.28 0.39 11.07
CA PHE A 773 -9.31 1.24 12.26
C PHE A 773 -7.96 1.84 12.63
N VAL A 774 -8.03 2.96 13.35
CA VAL A 774 -7.01 3.47 14.25
C VAL A 774 -7.62 3.56 15.65
N ALA A 775 -6.92 3.11 16.67
CA ALA A 775 -7.39 3.11 18.04
C ALA A 775 -6.38 3.74 19.01
N VAL A 776 -6.90 4.43 20.02
CA VAL A 776 -6.17 4.76 21.23
C VAL A 776 -6.61 3.75 22.30
N ARG A 777 -5.70 2.84 22.63
CA ARG A 777 -5.98 1.65 23.46
C ARG A 777 -5.23 1.68 24.76
N GLY A 778 -5.96 1.65 25.86
CA GLY A 778 -5.45 1.48 27.22
C GLY A 778 -5.75 0.09 27.77
N LYS A 779 -5.47 -0.12 29.06
CA LYS A 779 -5.73 -1.39 29.75
C LYS A 779 -7.23 -1.67 29.97
N THR A 780 -8.04 -0.63 30.17
CA THR A 780 -9.44 -0.73 30.60
C THR A 780 -10.43 -0.40 29.50
N GLY A 781 -9.97 -0.08 28.31
CA GLY A 781 -10.81 0.26 27.18
C GLY A 781 -10.02 0.83 26.01
N GLN A 782 -10.74 1.18 24.97
CA GLN A 782 -10.18 1.80 23.76
C GLN A 782 -11.18 2.77 23.12
N ILE A 783 -10.64 3.74 22.38
CA ILE A 783 -11.36 4.61 21.46
C ILE A 783 -10.97 4.16 20.06
N VAL A 784 -11.93 3.98 19.18
CA VAL A 784 -11.72 3.50 17.81
C VAL A 784 -12.25 4.53 16.83
N VAL A 785 -11.47 4.84 15.81
CA VAL A 785 -11.82 5.71 14.67
C VAL A 785 -11.64 4.94 13.38
N THR A 786 -12.58 5.11 12.46
CA THR A 786 -12.46 4.62 11.07
C THR A 786 -12.83 5.72 10.09
N SER A 787 -12.30 5.65 8.87
CA SER A 787 -12.73 6.42 7.71
C SER A 787 -12.86 5.51 6.51
N ASN A 788 -13.96 5.66 5.78
CA ASN A 788 -14.16 4.91 4.55
C ASN A 788 -13.35 5.49 3.39
N GLU A 789 -13.08 6.79 3.41
CA GLU A 789 -12.47 7.54 2.32
C GLU A 789 -10.96 7.76 2.52
N ILE A 790 -10.53 8.07 3.76
CA ILE A 790 -9.16 8.52 4.03
C ILE A 790 -8.33 7.42 4.69
N PRO A 791 -7.33 6.86 3.99
CA PRO A 791 -6.47 5.81 4.55
C PRO A 791 -5.27 6.34 5.34
N LEU A 792 -4.84 7.61 5.12
CA LEU A 792 -3.57 8.14 5.61
C LEU A 792 -3.70 8.79 6.98
N TRP A 793 -2.74 8.48 7.86
CA TRP A 793 -2.68 8.97 9.23
C TRP A 793 -1.25 9.32 9.65
N GLN A 794 -1.12 10.40 10.43
CA GLN A 794 0.08 10.72 11.19
C GLN A 794 -0.22 10.59 12.68
N PHE A 795 0.74 10.14 13.46
CA PHE A 795 0.54 9.80 14.87
C PHE A 795 1.43 10.65 15.78
N SER A 796 0.86 11.05 16.91
CA SER A 796 1.47 11.82 17.99
C SER A 796 1.76 13.29 17.67
N ASP A 797 2.18 13.59 16.45
CA ASP A 797 2.54 14.93 15.97
C ASP A 797 2.42 15.00 14.45
N PHE A 798 2.61 16.18 13.85
CA PHE A 798 2.87 16.33 12.43
C PHE A 798 4.29 15.84 12.15
N ASN A 799 4.43 14.84 11.30
CA ASN A 799 5.68 14.10 11.17
C ASN A 799 6.38 14.28 9.83
N LEU A 800 5.76 14.97 8.88
CA LEU A 800 6.31 15.14 7.53
C LEU A 800 7.75 15.69 7.58
N GLY A 801 8.68 14.91 7.04
CA GLY A 801 10.10 15.27 6.96
C GLY A 801 10.96 14.90 8.19
N LYS A 802 10.41 14.22 9.19
CA LYS A 802 11.18 13.74 10.35
C LYS A 802 12.02 12.50 10.03
N PHE A 803 11.50 11.59 9.24
CA PHE A 803 12.19 10.37 8.78
C PHE A 803 12.86 9.58 9.92
N GLU A 804 12.09 9.30 10.98
CA GLU A 804 12.63 8.61 12.15
C GLU A 804 12.79 7.09 11.91
N ARG A 805 14.00 6.56 12.03
CA ARG A 805 14.28 5.13 11.90
C ARG A 805 13.63 4.30 13.01
N TYR A 806 13.54 4.84 14.20
CA TYR A 806 12.96 4.21 15.40
C TYR A 806 11.95 5.18 16.02
N PRO A 807 10.76 5.35 15.39
CA PRO A 807 9.76 6.26 15.91
C PRO A 807 9.33 5.82 17.31
N LYS A 808 9.34 6.78 18.22
CA LYS A 808 8.93 6.52 19.61
C LYS A 808 7.46 6.86 19.80
N PRO A 809 6.68 6.04 20.51
CA PRO A 809 5.33 6.42 20.92
C PRO A 809 5.36 7.76 21.68
N GLY A 810 4.51 8.67 21.28
CA GLY A 810 4.35 9.99 21.87
C GLY A 810 2.96 10.19 22.48
N LYS A 811 2.39 11.38 22.31
CA LYS A 811 0.99 11.67 22.66
C LYS A 811 0.05 10.83 21.81
N THR A 812 -1.12 10.54 22.34
CA THR A 812 -2.15 9.76 21.65
C THR A 812 -3.04 10.60 20.72
N THR A 813 -2.48 11.64 20.12
CA THR A 813 -3.13 12.45 19.09
C THR A 813 -3.02 11.78 17.74
N LEU A 814 -4.13 11.68 17.03
CA LEU A 814 -4.20 11.16 15.67
C LEU A 814 -4.46 12.34 14.73
N TYR A 815 -3.78 12.36 13.60
CA TYR A 815 -4.02 13.29 12.50
C TYR A 815 -4.38 12.49 11.25
N SER A 816 -5.64 12.55 10.82
CA SER A 816 -6.03 12.03 9.52
C SER A 816 -5.51 12.96 8.43
N TRP A 817 -4.72 12.45 7.52
CA TRP A 817 -4.08 13.22 6.44
C TRP A 817 -4.94 13.15 5.18
N VAL A 818 -5.84 14.13 5.05
CA VAL A 818 -6.93 14.12 4.07
C VAL A 818 -6.42 14.28 2.66
N MET A 819 -5.52 15.26 2.43
CA MET A 819 -4.94 15.53 1.12
C MET A 819 -3.58 16.22 1.25
N ASN A 820 -2.74 16.07 0.20
CA ASN A 820 -1.45 16.73 0.08
C ASN A 820 -1.06 16.93 -1.39
N ASN A 821 -0.04 17.76 -1.63
CA ASN A 821 0.61 17.92 -2.93
C ASN A 821 2.11 18.26 -2.78
N TYR A 822 2.73 17.86 -1.66
CA TYR A 822 4.07 18.36 -1.28
C TYR A 822 5.21 17.70 -2.06
N TRP A 823 5.02 16.50 -2.67
CA TRP A 823 6.10 15.79 -3.34
C TRP A 823 6.54 16.48 -4.63
N PHE A 824 7.80 16.34 -5.03
CA PHE A 824 8.42 17.14 -6.10
C PHE A 824 8.32 16.53 -7.50
N THR A 825 7.78 15.32 -7.65
CA THR A 825 7.59 14.62 -8.93
C THR A 825 6.40 13.68 -8.83
N ASN A 826 5.90 13.17 -9.92
CA ASN A 826 4.85 12.16 -10.11
C ASN A 826 3.58 12.22 -9.23
N PHE A 827 3.37 13.27 -8.45
CA PHE A 827 2.11 13.56 -7.76
C PHE A 827 1.31 14.59 -8.57
N ARG A 828 -0.01 14.65 -8.33
CA ARG A 828 -0.78 15.80 -8.79
C ARG A 828 -0.26 17.05 -8.07
N ALA A 829 -0.01 18.11 -8.85
CA ALA A 829 0.43 19.39 -8.30
C ALA A 829 -0.67 20.12 -7.53
N TYR A 830 -1.96 19.82 -7.82
CA TYR A 830 -3.12 20.44 -7.20
C TYR A 830 -4.33 19.51 -7.23
N GLN A 831 -5.27 19.78 -6.35
CA GLN A 831 -6.61 19.20 -6.35
C GLN A 831 -7.64 20.34 -6.33
N GLU A 832 -8.82 20.15 -6.91
CA GLU A 832 -9.83 21.19 -7.03
C GLU A 832 -11.27 20.65 -6.93
N GLY A 833 -12.22 21.53 -6.61
CA GLY A 833 -13.64 21.26 -6.60
C GLY A 833 -14.15 20.61 -5.32
N GLY A 834 -15.25 19.90 -5.40
CA GLY A 834 -15.94 19.31 -4.26
C GLY A 834 -15.26 18.05 -3.73
N PHE A 835 -15.11 17.94 -2.41
CA PHE A 835 -14.64 16.76 -1.67
C PHE A 835 -15.63 16.41 -0.58
N SER A 836 -15.78 15.14 -0.27
CA SER A 836 -16.51 14.67 0.90
C SER A 836 -15.80 13.47 1.52
N TRP A 837 -15.75 13.42 2.86
CA TRP A 837 -15.22 12.30 3.62
C TRP A 837 -15.89 12.22 4.98
N SER A 838 -15.71 11.10 5.66
CA SER A 838 -16.34 10.88 6.96
C SER A 838 -15.46 10.09 7.92
N TYR A 839 -15.75 10.25 9.20
CA TYR A 839 -15.16 9.45 10.27
C TYR A 839 -16.28 8.93 11.18
N GLN A 840 -16.14 7.67 11.60
CA GLN A 840 -16.99 7.06 12.61
C GLN A 840 -16.13 6.75 13.84
N LEU A 841 -16.65 7.13 15.02
CA LEU A 841 -15.97 6.99 16.30
C LEU A 841 -16.83 6.15 17.24
N THR A 842 -16.17 5.28 18.00
CA THR A 842 -16.75 4.55 19.12
C THR A 842 -15.72 4.37 20.23
N SER A 843 -16.17 3.94 21.40
CA SER A 843 -15.33 3.54 22.53
C SER A 843 -15.90 2.29 23.18
N SER A 844 -15.03 1.49 23.81
CA SER A 844 -15.42 0.22 24.43
C SER A 844 -14.51 -0.15 25.60
N LYS A 845 -15.04 -0.94 26.54
CA LYS A 845 -14.24 -1.68 27.54
C LYS A 845 -13.52 -2.88 26.91
N ASP A 846 -14.02 -3.38 25.78
CA ASP A 846 -13.35 -4.44 25.02
C ASP A 846 -12.14 -3.85 24.29
N THR A 847 -10.94 -4.33 24.63
CA THR A 847 -9.66 -3.86 24.07
C THR A 847 -9.10 -4.78 23.00
N THR A 848 -9.88 -5.72 22.48
CA THR A 848 -9.45 -6.68 21.47
C THR A 848 -9.32 -6.05 20.07
N ASN A 849 -8.50 -6.64 19.22
CA ASN A 849 -8.48 -6.31 17.80
C ASN A 849 -9.81 -6.68 17.16
N THR A 850 -10.43 -7.78 17.59
CA THR A 850 -11.74 -8.24 17.12
C THR A 850 -12.80 -7.13 17.22
N PHE A 851 -12.89 -6.44 18.35
CA PHE A 851 -13.84 -5.32 18.50
C PHE A 851 -13.53 -4.20 17.52
N ALA A 852 -12.29 -3.74 17.48
CA ALA A 852 -11.88 -2.60 16.65
C ALA A 852 -12.03 -2.90 15.15
N THR A 853 -11.55 -4.08 14.70
CA THR A 853 -11.69 -4.50 13.30
C THR A 853 -13.16 -4.66 12.90
N LYS A 854 -14.00 -5.33 13.72
CA LYS A 854 -15.42 -5.51 13.40
C LYS A 854 -16.18 -4.19 13.35
N PHE A 855 -15.83 -3.21 14.19
CA PHE A 855 -16.41 -1.88 14.11
C PHE A 855 -16.07 -1.24 12.77
N GLY A 856 -14.77 -1.07 12.43
CA GLY A 856 -14.36 -0.42 11.20
C GLY A 856 -14.81 -1.19 9.94
N TYR A 857 -14.69 -2.51 9.97
CA TYR A 857 -15.11 -3.38 8.86
C TYR A 857 -16.63 -3.31 8.64
N GLY A 858 -17.41 -3.23 9.73
CA GLY A 858 -18.88 -3.07 9.67
C GLY A 858 -19.32 -1.72 9.12
N GLU A 859 -18.58 -0.63 9.43
CA GLU A 859 -18.88 0.71 8.91
C GLU A 859 -18.47 0.85 7.42
N ARG A 860 -17.41 0.16 6.99
CA ARG A 860 -16.97 0.12 5.59
C ARG A 860 -17.91 -0.70 4.71
N ASN A 861 -18.39 -1.85 5.19
CA ASN A 861 -19.21 -2.78 4.42
C ASN A 861 -20.69 -2.54 4.70
N VAL A 862 -21.33 -1.76 3.84
CA VAL A 862 -22.75 -1.42 3.94
C VAL A 862 -23.65 -2.65 3.90
N PHE A 863 -24.84 -2.55 4.45
CA PHE A 863 -25.88 -3.58 4.28
C PHE A 863 -26.52 -3.44 2.89
N PRO A 864 -26.37 -4.42 1.97
CA PRO A 864 -27.19 -4.45 0.78
C PRO A 864 -28.67 -4.52 1.13
N THR A 865 -29.48 -3.86 0.32
CA THR A 865 -30.94 -3.84 0.55
C THR A 865 -31.70 -4.13 -0.72
N ARG A 866 -32.85 -4.82 -0.59
CA ARG A 866 -33.82 -4.95 -1.68
C ARG A 866 -35.19 -4.62 -1.18
N THR A 867 -35.82 -3.62 -1.80
CA THR A 867 -37.18 -3.21 -1.48
C THR A 867 -38.15 -3.83 -2.48
N PHE A 868 -39.26 -4.38 -2.01
CA PHE A 868 -40.35 -4.85 -2.86
C PHE A 868 -41.65 -4.10 -2.54
N PRO A 869 -42.41 -3.67 -3.54
CA PRO A 869 -43.80 -3.30 -3.37
C PRO A 869 -44.62 -4.53 -2.92
N ALA A 870 -45.81 -4.31 -2.46
CA ALA A 870 -46.76 -5.39 -2.14
C ALA A 870 -46.92 -6.34 -3.32
N GLY A 871 -46.86 -7.65 -3.08
CA GLY A 871 -46.95 -8.65 -4.15
C GLY A 871 -46.97 -10.07 -3.65
N LYS A 872 -47.36 -11.01 -4.51
CA LYS A 872 -47.37 -12.44 -4.20
C LYS A 872 -45.97 -13.04 -4.32
N SER A 873 -45.70 -14.05 -3.51
CA SER A 873 -44.46 -14.87 -3.56
C SER A 873 -44.82 -16.35 -3.51
N GLU A 874 -44.11 -17.15 -4.29
CA GLU A 874 -44.16 -18.63 -4.19
C GLU A 874 -43.29 -19.15 -3.04
N LEU A 875 -42.35 -18.34 -2.54
CA LEU A 875 -41.52 -18.69 -1.41
C LEU A 875 -42.34 -18.71 -0.11
N LYS A 876 -42.15 -19.74 0.68
CA LYS A 876 -42.77 -19.81 2.02
C LYS A 876 -42.11 -18.79 2.96
N GLU A 877 -40.76 -18.69 2.91
CA GLU A 877 -39.98 -17.77 3.72
C GLU A 877 -38.74 -17.31 2.92
N SER A 878 -38.20 -16.13 3.23
CA SER A 878 -36.85 -15.74 2.76
C SER A 878 -35.82 -16.64 3.42
N VAL A 879 -34.69 -16.85 2.75
CA VAL A 879 -33.54 -17.51 3.36
C VAL A 879 -32.99 -16.61 4.48
N SER A 880 -33.14 -17.02 5.73
CA SER A 880 -32.73 -16.18 6.89
C SER A 880 -31.24 -16.22 7.12
N GLU A 881 -30.57 -17.35 6.85
CA GLU A 881 -29.13 -17.53 7.03
C GLU A 881 -28.61 -18.56 6.02
N THR A 882 -27.54 -18.21 5.30
CA THR A 882 -27.03 -19.02 4.18
C THR A 882 -25.97 -20.03 4.62
N LEU A 883 -25.02 -19.61 5.46
CA LEU A 883 -23.95 -20.44 6.02
C LEU A 883 -23.69 -20.00 7.45
N LYS A 884 -23.64 -20.94 8.38
CA LYS A 884 -23.30 -20.65 9.77
C LYS A 884 -21.80 -20.79 9.99
N VAL A 885 -21.21 -19.74 10.54
CA VAL A 885 -19.85 -19.71 11.05
C VAL A 885 -19.96 -19.65 12.58
N GLU A 886 -19.83 -20.79 13.23
CA GLU A 886 -19.95 -20.90 14.69
C GLU A 886 -18.58 -21.06 15.34
N GLY A 887 -18.44 -20.60 16.60
CA GLY A 887 -17.19 -20.75 17.39
C GLY A 887 -16.54 -19.44 17.74
N ALA A 888 -15.25 -19.35 17.55
CA ALA A 888 -14.43 -18.24 18.02
C ALA A 888 -14.75 -16.92 17.29
N SER A 889 -15.16 -15.90 18.04
CA SER A 889 -15.54 -14.58 17.50
C SER A 889 -14.37 -13.77 16.96
N ASN A 890 -13.13 -14.14 17.31
CA ASN A 890 -11.88 -13.53 16.84
C ASN A 890 -11.37 -14.08 15.50
N VAL A 891 -12.07 -15.02 14.89
CA VAL A 891 -11.82 -15.45 13.51
C VAL A 891 -12.77 -14.68 12.59
N LEU A 892 -12.19 -13.78 11.80
CA LEU A 892 -12.92 -12.94 10.84
C LEU A 892 -13.05 -13.67 9.51
N LEU A 893 -14.25 -13.75 8.95
CA LEU A 893 -14.45 -14.00 7.53
C LEU A 893 -14.13 -12.69 6.78
N VAL A 894 -12.92 -12.61 6.23
CA VAL A 894 -12.44 -11.44 5.48
C VAL A 894 -13.19 -11.33 4.16
N ASN A 895 -13.37 -12.45 3.45
CA ASN A 895 -14.11 -12.48 2.20
C ASN A 895 -14.77 -13.82 1.96
N SER A 896 -15.87 -13.79 1.21
CA SER A 896 -16.49 -14.98 0.61
C SER A 896 -16.81 -14.69 -0.85
N ARG A 897 -16.50 -15.60 -1.76
CA ARG A 897 -16.74 -15.44 -3.19
C ARG A 897 -16.97 -16.78 -3.87
N PRO A 898 -17.61 -16.82 -5.06
CA PRO A 898 -17.66 -18.01 -5.86
C PRO A 898 -16.26 -18.54 -6.18
N ALA A 899 -16.11 -19.85 -6.30
CA ALA A 899 -14.84 -20.43 -6.73
C ALA A 899 -14.52 -20.08 -8.18
N PHE A 900 -13.22 -20.06 -8.50
CA PHE A 900 -12.75 -19.80 -9.85
C PHE A 900 -13.12 -20.91 -10.83
N ASN A 901 -13.12 -20.59 -12.12
CA ASN A 901 -13.28 -21.56 -13.20
C ASN A 901 -14.63 -22.28 -13.24
N GLY A 902 -15.71 -21.65 -12.79
CA GLY A 902 -17.07 -22.18 -12.87
C GLY A 902 -17.33 -23.43 -12.04
N LYS A 903 -16.48 -23.72 -11.05
CA LYS A 903 -16.71 -24.81 -10.09
C LYS A 903 -17.95 -24.51 -9.24
N ASP A 904 -18.73 -25.54 -8.92
CA ASP A 904 -19.84 -25.48 -7.98
C ASP A 904 -19.29 -25.47 -6.53
N ALA A 905 -18.66 -24.36 -6.18
CA ALA A 905 -17.97 -24.15 -4.91
C ALA A 905 -17.87 -22.67 -4.55
N VAL A 906 -17.61 -22.40 -3.29
CA VAL A 906 -17.29 -21.05 -2.79
C VAL A 906 -15.93 -21.04 -2.12
N LEU A 907 -15.25 -19.90 -2.22
CA LEU A 907 -13.98 -19.64 -1.53
C LEU A 907 -14.25 -18.72 -0.33
N LEU A 908 -13.73 -19.11 0.81
CA LEU A 908 -13.81 -18.35 2.06
C LEU A 908 -12.40 -17.99 2.51
N HIS A 909 -12.17 -16.71 2.81
CA HIS A 909 -10.92 -16.17 3.35
C HIS A 909 -11.11 -15.81 4.81
N PHE A 910 -10.39 -16.48 5.70
CA PHE A 910 -10.46 -16.25 7.14
C PHE A 910 -9.12 -15.76 7.70
N ARG A 911 -9.19 -14.92 8.73
CA ARG A 911 -8.04 -14.45 9.52
C ARG A 911 -8.36 -14.44 11.02
N GLU A 912 -7.45 -14.96 11.83
CA GLU A 912 -7.51 -14.83 13.29
C GLU A 912 -6.92 -13.46 13.70
N LEU A 913 -7.58 -12.71 14.58
CA LEU A 913 -7.31 -11.28 14.84
C LEU A 913 -6.56 -11.00 16.15
N ASP A 914 -6.69 -11.85 17.17
CA ASP A 914 -6.26 -11.54 18.54
C ASP A 914 -5.00 -12.30 18.98
N GLY A 915 -4.36 -13.04 18.09
CA GLY A 915 -3.15 -13.83 18.40
C GLY A 915 -3.44 -15.01 19.33
N LYS A 916 -4.55 -15.72 19.14
CA LYS A 916 -4.99 -16.83 19.98
C LYS A 916 -5.26 -18.08 19.14
N GLU A 917 -4.93 -19.24 19.70
CA GLU A 917 -5.45 -20.49 19.14
C GLU A 917 -6.99 -20.44 19.18
N SER A 918 -7.61 -20.72 18.06
CA SER A 918 -9.05 -20.55 17.85
C SER A 918 -9.59 -21.63 16.94
N SER A 919 -10.91 -21.83 16.99
CA SER A 919 -11.58 -22.77 16.09
C SER A 919 -12.94 -22.23 15.69
N ILE A 920 -13.29 -22.46 14.43
CA ILE A 920 -14.65 -22.25 13.90
C ILE A 920 -15.19 -23.55 13.36
N THR A 921 -16.50 -23.65 13.32
CA THR A 921 -17.22 -24.75 12.67
C THR A 921 -18.12 -24.19 11.59
N LEU A 922 -17.97 -24.66 10.37
CA LEU A 922 -18.84 -24.34 9.25
C LEU A 922 -19.97 -25.36 9.23
N THR A 923 -21.18 -24.92 9.54
CA THR A 923 -22.38 -25.75 9.55
C THR A 923 -23.40 -25.18 8.58
N GLY A 924 -24.02 -26.04 7.81
CA GLY A 924 -25.17 -25.64 7.02
C GLY A 924 -25.59 -26.70 6.02
N ALA A 925 -26.89 -27.05 6.09
CA ALA A 925 -27.64 -27.46 4.89
C ALA A 925 -28.27 -26.18 4.35
N VAL A 926 -27.69 -25.64 3.30
CA VAL A 926 -28.18 -24.40 2.70
C VAL A 926 -29.26 -24.77 1.69
N ALA A 927 -30.49 -24.40 1.94
CA ALA A 927 -31.61 -24.56 1.00
C ALA A 927 -31.69 -25.99 0.38
N GLY A 928 -31.37 -27.03 1.16
CA GLY A 928 -31.38 -28.42 0.72
C GLY A 928 -30.09 -28.90 0.01
N ARG A 929 -29.08 -28.03 -0.16
CA ARG A 929 -27.75 -28.41 -0.65
C ARG A 929 -26.84 -28.83 0.51
N GLN A 930 -26.10 -29.88 0.34
CA GLN A 930 -25.11 -30.35 1.32
C GLN A 930 -23.70 -30.02 0.83
N VAL A 931 -22.84 -29.56 1.72
CA VAL A 931 -21.40 -29.47 1.47
C VAL A 931 -20.88 -30.88 1.24
N LYS A 932 -20.41 -31.15 0.02
CA LYS A 932 -19.82 -32.45 -0.36
C LYS A 932 -18.40 -32.59 0.14
N ALA A 933 -17.63 -31.52 0.05
CA ALA A 933 -16.23 -31.49 0.45
C ALA A 933 -15.75 -30.12 0.93
N CYS A 934 -14.74 -30.14 1.80
CA CYS A 934 -14.03 -28.97 2.30
C CYS A 934 -12.53 -29.14 2.01
N TYR A 935 -11.90 -28.09 1.44
CA TYR A 935 -10.48 -28.10 1.14
C TYR A 935 -9.82 -26.82 1.66
N LEU A 936 -8.66 -26.98 2.29
CA LEU A 936 -7.71 -25.89 2.41
C LEU A 936 -7.11 -25.65 1.02
N VAL A 937 -7.12 -24.40 0.61
CA VAL A 937 -6.54 -23.95 -0.67
C VAL A 937 -5.48 -22.89 -0.41
N ASN A 938 -4.57 -22.66 -1.36
CA ASN A 938 -3.74 -21.46 -1.33
C ASN A 938 -4.53 -20.24 -1.87
N VAL A 939 -3.95 -19.07 -1.82
CA VAL A 939 -4.59 -17.82 -2.29
C VAL A 939 -5.03 -17.87 -3.76
N LEU A 940 -4.38 -18.69 -4.59
CA LEU A 940 -4.72 -18.91 -6.00
C LEU A 940 -5.84 -19.95 -6.21
N GLY A 941 -6.47 -20.44 -5.14
CA GLY A 941 -7.54 -21.46 -5.20
C GLY A 941 -7.04 -22.89 -5.50
N LYS A 942 -5.73 -23.15 -5.41
CA LYS A 942 -5.19 -24.51 -5.60
C LYS A 942 -5.35 -25.31 -4.30
N ARG A 943 -5.97 -26.46 -4.38
CA ARG A 943 -6.18 -27.39 -3.25
C ARG A 943 -4.84 -27.85 -2.67
N VAL A 944 -4.71 -27.72 -1.35
CA VAL A 944 -3.52 -28.13 -0.58
C VAL A 944 -3.82 -29.39 0.24
N ALA A 945 -4.96 -29.41 0.95
CA ALA A 945 -5.38 -30.54 1.78
C ALA A 945 -6.90 -30.56 1.93
N ALA A 946 -7.49 -31.73 2.22
CA ALA A 946 -8.87 -31.80 2.68
C ALA A 946 -8.99 -31.22 4.09
N CYS A 947 -10.14 -30.65 4.43
CA CYS A 947 -10.44 -30.15 5.76
C CYS A 947 -11.75 -30.73 6.31
N ASN A 948 -11.92 -30.64 7.63
CA ASN A 948 -13.15 -30.98 8.33
C ASN A 948 -14.04 -29.75 8.46
N ALA A 949 -15.28 -29.93 8.86
CA ALA A 949 -16.21 -28.83 9.17
C ALA A 949 -15.66 -27.91 10.29
N THR A 950 -14.94 -28.46 11.26
CA THR A 950 -14.24 -27.69 12.30
C THR A 950 -12.81 -27.37 11.84
N ILE A 951 -12.49 -26.10 11.82
CA ILE A 951 -11.23 -25.53 11.33
C ILE A 951 -10.52 -24.86 12.47
N HIS A 952 -9.30 -25.29 12.74
CA HIS A 952 -8.42 -24.70 13.75
C HIS A 952 -7.56 -23.60 13.17
N PHE A 953 -7.27 -22.57 13.96
CA PHE A 953 -6.39 -21.47 13.61
C PHE A 953 -5.32 -21.31 14.69
N ASN A 954 -4.06 -21.20 14.27
CA ASN A 954 -2.98 -20.71 15.11
C ASN A 954 -3.11 -19.18 15.29
N PRO A 955 -2.36 -18.58 16.23
CA PRO A 955 -2.32 -17.13 16.40
C PRO A 955 -2.07 -16.38 15.08
N PHE A 956 -2.95 -15.42 14.74
CA PHE A 956 -2.92 -14.60 13.53
C PHE A 956 -2.95 -15.36 12.19
N GLU A 957 -3.30 -16.64 12.19
CA GLU A 957 -3.27 -17.45 10.97
C GLU A 957 -4.32 -17.00 9.95
N VAL A 958 -3.92 -17.02 8.69
CA VAL A 958 -4.77 -16.79 7.50
C VAL A 958 -5.05 -18.13 6.85
N LYS A 959 -6.33 -18.39 6.48
CA LYS A 959 -6.73 -19.59 5.76
C LYS A 959 -7.68 -19.29 4.63
N PHE A 960 -7.44 -19.92 3.50
CA PHE A 960 -8.35 -19.97 2.36
C PHE A 960 -8.99 -21.35 2.31
N ILE A 961 -10.32 -21.39 2.15
CA ILE A 961 -11.12 -22.60 2.23
C ILE A 961 -12.05 -22.66 1.03
N GLU A 962 -12.04 -23.77 0.32
CA GLU A 962 -13.01 -24.09 -0.72
C GLU A 962 -14.08 -25.05 -0.17
N LEU A 963 -15.35 -24.65 -0.27
CA LEU A 963 -16.50 -25.50 0.02
C LEU A 963 -17.14 -25.93 -1.31
N GLU A 964 -17.21 -27.23 -1.57
CA GLU A 964 -17.76 -27.83 -2.78
C GLU A 964 -19.16 -28.38 -2.49
N PHE A 965 -20.12 -28.17 -3.42
CA PHE A 965 -21.54 -28.57 -3.30
C PHE A 965 -21.99 -29.56 -4.33
#